data_c10b449409a04628009b8837249fad73
#
_entry.id   c10b449409a04628009b8837249fad73
#
_cell.length_a   1.000
_cell.length_b   1.000
_cell.length_c   1.000
_cell.angle_alpha   90.00
_cell.angle_beta   90.00
_cell.angle_gamma   90.00
#
_symmetry.space_group_name_H-M   'P 1'
#
loop_
_entity.id
_entity.type
_entity.pdbx_description
1 polymer ?
#
loop_
_entity_poly.entity_id
_entity_poly.type
_entity_poly.pdbx_seq_one_letter_code
_entity_poly.pdbx_strand_id
1 'polypeptide(L)'
;NAIPELLHDSGVGGVIDLDKVPSDDPSLSPLELWCNESQERYVLGVPAARLAEFAAICERERCPFAAVGVATAEQRLVAGYGATVASVYGGSGARGDVPGPAPRGGDPDGQGGGVAHEALSGPAPHGGDLDEQRGSVVHEALPGPAQRAGRPDDLRGSAAQAEIPVSGPRAQPAGVGEGADRGGASASAHPIDLPMDVLFGKPPKMHRDTVHPPVPHWPELATRGLELHQAGLRVLAHPTVAAKSFLVTIGDRSVGGLTAREQMVGPWQLPVADCAITLAGFDTVAGEAMAIGERAPLALLDSAAAARMAVGEAITNLCAAPVETLDTVKLSANWMAAAGFDGEDALLYDAVRAVGMALCPDLDLAIPVGKDSLSMQAQWDDGASDAAPASAPAHRSVSPVSLVVSAFAPVADASTQLTPLLAREADTDLWLIGLGAGKQRLGGSVLAQVHPGEGALPAFAGPVPDLDDPQRLRGFFELVRDARRDGLLLAYHDRSDGGAFAALCEMAFASHLGLDIGLDGWGEDPFRALFNEELGAIVQVAGENRAAFADLVERHALTECAQRIARPTTAPVVRVIEGQDVLAEWRWEELFDAWWSVSHAMQKLRDNPEAADAERAAARDFAAPGLKPRLTFDPAEDVAAPFVATGARPKVAILREQGVNGQIEMANAFERAGFDSFDVHMSDLVAGRVDLAGFRGLAACGGFSYGDVLGAGRGWATSVLERPALRAMFAAFFARSDSFALGVCNGCQMLSQLKEIIPGADGWPRFVRNRSEQFEARTALLEVVESPSIFLRGMEGARLPVAVAHGEGRAEFASAIEQAAARVALRYVDGHGQAATAYPLNPNGSPEGITGLTTTDGRVTILMPHPERTPRTLNLSWAPADWPAGSPWLRMFRNARVWVA
;
A
#
# COMPACT_ATOMS: atom_id res chain seq x y z
N ASN A 1 -15.74 -17.03 8.10
CA ASN A 1 -16.53 -15.78 8.38
C ASN A 1 -17.27 -15.26 7.14
N ALA A 2 -16.62 -15.19 5.95
CA ALA A 2 -17.16 -14.48 4.79
C ALA A 2 -18.61 -14.85 4.39
N ILE A 3 -18.92 -16.15 4.31
CA ILE A 3 -20.29 -16.58 3.92
C ILE A 3 -21.34 -16.21 4.95
N PRO A 4 -21.17 -16.54 6.25
CA PRO A 4 -22.17 -16.17 7.27
C PRO A 4 -22.36 -14.66 7.39
N GLU A 5 -21.29 -13.89 7.37
CA GLU A 5 -21.36 -12.42 7.50
C GLU A 5 -22.09 -11.80 6.30
N LEU A 6 -21.74 -12.20 5.07
CA LEU A 6 -22.43 -11.71 3.87
C LEU A 6 -23.95 -11.99 3.94
N LEU A 7 -24.36 -13.18 4.38
CA LEU A 7 -25.76 -13.56 4.51
C LEU A 7 -26.45 -12.75 5.61
N HIS A 8 -25.79 -12.59 6.76
CA HIS A 8 -26.31 -11.83 7.91
C HIS A 8 -26.56 -10.36 7.55
N ASP A 9 -25.56 -9.71 6.99
CA ASP A 9 -25.61 -8.29 6.61
C ASP A 9 -26.65 -8.02 5.53
N SER A 10 -26.90 -9.04 4.69
CA SER A 10 -27.97 -9.00 3.69
C SER A 10 -29.35 -9.35 4.25
N GLY A 11 -29.47 -9.70 5.53
CA GLY A 11 -30.75 -10.06 6.18
C GLY A 11 -31.35 -11.37 5.68
N VAL A 12 -30.53 -12.31 5.21
CA VAL A 12 -30.94 -13.59 4.62
C VAL A 12 -30.23 -14.76 5.30
N GLY A 13 -30.69 -15.97 5.06
CA GLY A 13 -29.97 -17.21 5.37
C GLY A 13 -29.38 -17.84 4.13
N GLY A 14 -28.87 -19.07 4.26
CA GLY A 14 -28.28 -19.77 3.14
C GLY A 14 -28.16 -21.28 3.34
N VAL A 15 -28.16 -21.98 2.21
CA VAL A 15 -27.86 -23.42 2.14
C VAL A 15 -26.58 -23.58 1.33
N ILE A 16 -25.55 -24.13 1.97
CA ILE A 16 -24.19 -24.24 1.42
C ILE A 16 -23.81 -25.70 1.29
N ASP A 17 -23.39 -26.07 0.10
CA ASP A 17 -22.93 -27.41 -0.25
C ASP A 17 -21.39 -27.45 -0.23
N LEU A 18 -20.82 -28.11 0.75
CA LEU A 18 -19.37 -28.20 0.93
C LEU A 18 -18.69 -29.03 -0.16
N ASP A 19 -19.40 -29.94 -0.85
CA ASP A 19 -18.85 -30.68 -2.00
C ASP A 19 -18.48 -29.77 -3.18
N LYS A 20 -19.07 -28.56 -3.21
CA LYS A 20 -18.85 -27.58 -4.28
C LYS A 20 -17.73 -26.59 -4.00
N VAL A 21 -17.19 -26.60 -2.80
CA VAL A 21 -16.06 -25.71 -2.45
C VAL A 21 -14.80 -26.20 -3.17
N PRO A 22 -14.20 -25.41 -4.08
CA PRO A 22 -13.01 -25.83 -4.79
C PRO A 22 -11.84 -26.00 -3.83
N SER A 23 -11.15 -27.13 -3.92
CA SER A 23 -9.90 -27.36 -3.19
C SER A 23 -8.99 -28.25 -4.04
N ASP A 24 -7.71 -27.92 -4.09
CA ASP A 24 -6.68 -28.74 -4.71
C ASP A 24 -6.18 -29.85 -3.75
N ASP A 25 -6.54 -29.77 -2.47
CA ASP A 25 -6.26 -30.80 -1.47
C ASP A 25 -7.52 -31.63 -1.18
N PRO A 26 -7.61 -32.86 -1.71
CA PRO A 26 -8.76 -33.74 -1.48
C PRO A 26 -8.80 -34.36 -0.08
N SER A 27 -7.76 -34.15 0.74
CA SER A 27 -7.69 -34.72 2.09
C SER A 27 -8.39 -33.85 3.15
N LEU A 28 -8.78 -32.62 2.79
CA LEU A 28 -9.43 -31.71 3.72
C LEU A 28 -10.80 -32.23 4.19
N SER A 29 -10.97 -32.29 5.50
CA SER A 29 -12.25 -32.60 6.12
C SER A 29 -13.28 -31.46 5.92
N PRO A 30 -14.58 -31.71 6.13
CA PRO A 30 -15.60 -30.68 6.07
C PRO A 30 -15.32 -29.50 6.99
N LEU A 31 -14.75 -29.74 8.17
CA LEU A 31 -14.35 -28.69 9.11
C LEU A 31 -13.22 -27.83 8.56
N GLU A 32 -12.21 -28.45 7.98
CA GLU A 32 -11.06 -27.74 7.38
C GLU A 32 -11.48 -26.95 6.14
N LEU A 33 -12.38 -27.47 5.31
CA LEU A 33 -12.97 -26.72 4.19
C LEU A 33 -13.77 -25.49 4.66
N TRP A 34 -14.55 -25.66 5.74
CA TRP A 34 -15.39 -24.59 6.26
C TRP A 34 -14.62 -23.53 7.03
N CYS A 35 -13.65 -23.94 7.86
CA CYS A 35 -12.86 -23.08 8.73
C CYS A 35 -11.49 -22.75 8.14
N ASN A 36 -11.36 -22.69 6.82
CA ASN A 36 -10.10 -22.44 6.13
C ASN A 36 -9.85 -20.93 5.98
N GLU A 37 -8.67 -20.48 6.39
CA GLU A 37 -8.20 -19.11 6.20
C GLU A 37 -7.43 -18.92 4.88
N SER A 38 -7.86 -19.54 3.79
CA SER A 38 -7.25 -19.37 2.47
C SER A 38 -7.33 -17.94 2.00
N GLN A 39 -6.17 -17.40 1.62
CA GLN A 39 -6.06 -16.04 1.13
C GLN A 39 -6.72 -15.86 -0.24
N GLU A 40 -7.18 -14.63 -0.52
CA GLU A 40 -7.70 -14.20 -1.82
C GLU A 40 -8.88 -15.04 -2.34
N ARG A 41 -9.73 -15.51 -1.42
CA ARG A 41 -11.02 -16.11 -1.73
C ARG A 41 -12.14 -15.13 -1.43
N TYR A 42 -12.96 -14.90 -2.42
CA TYR A 42 -14.07 -13.97 -2.35
C TYR A 42 -15.39 -14.70 -2.41
N VAL A 43 -16.36 -14.27 -1.61
CA VAL A 43 -17.74 -14.74 -1.64
C VAL A 43 -18.61 -13.64 -2.21
N LEU A 44 -19.41 -13.99 -3.23
CA LEU A 44 -20.27 -13.04 -3.92
C LEU A 44 -21.72 -13.55 -3.96
N GLY A 45 -22.66 -12.65 -3.73
CA GLY A 45 -24.07 -12.86 -4.02
C GLY A 45 -24.38 -12.50 -5.48
N VAL A 46 -24.52 -13.52 -6.35
CA VAL A 46 -24.81 -13.31 -7.77
C VAL A 46 -26.27 -13.66 -8.07
N PRO A 47 -27.07 -12.74 -8.67
CA PRO A 47 -28.42 -13.08 -9.10
C PRO A 47 -28.42 -14.25 -10.08
N ALA A 48 -29.34 -15.22 -9.89
CA ALA A 48 -29.39 -16.43 -10.72
C ALA A 48 -29.49 -16.11 -12.23
N ALA A 49 -30.19 -15.03 -12.61
CA ALA A 49 -30.30 -14.59 -14.00
C ALA A 49 -28.98 -14.10 -14.62
N ARG A 50 -28.00 -13.69 -13.78
CA ARG A 50 -26.67 -13.18 -14.21
C ARG A 50 -25.55 -14.20 -14.01
N LEU A 51 -25.82 -15.39 -13.48
CA LEU A 51 -24.79 -16.38 -13.20
C LEU A 51 -24.06 -16.83 -14.46
N ALA A 52 -24.76 -16.96 -15.59
CA ALA A 52 -24.14 -17.34 -16.87
C ALA A 52 -23.18 -16.25 -17.38
N GLU A 53 -23.54 -14.98 -17.21
CA GLU A 53 -22.68 -13.84 -17.55
C GLU A 53 -21.41 -13.82 -16.66
N PHE A 54 -21.60 -14.01 -15.37
CA PHE A 54 -20.49 -14.10 -14.41
C PHE A 54 -19.57 -15.27 -14.75
N ALA A 55 -20.12 -16.44 -15.06
CA ALA A 55 -19.36 -17.61 -15.47
C ALA A 55 -18.50 -17.34 -16.72
N ALA A 56 -19.08 -16.65 -17.72
CA ALA A 56 -18.35 -16.29 -18.95
C ALA A 56 -17.19 -15.31 -18.67
N ILE A 57 -17.35 -14.39 -17.72
CA ILE A 57 -16.28 -13.49 -17.27
C ILE A 57 -15.17 -14.30 -16.58
N CYS A 58 -15.53 -15.18 -15.63
CA CYS A 58 -14.57 -16.02 -14.93
C CYS A 58 -13.79 -16.94 -15.89
N GLU A 59 -14.45 -17.50 -16.90
CA GLU A 59 -13.80 -18.30 -17.95
C GLU A 59 -12.82 -17.45 -18.77
N ARG A 60 -13.22 -16.24 -19.17
CA ARG A 60 -12.36 -15.30 -19.89
C ARG A 60 -11.11 -14.96 -19.10
N GLU A 61 -11.28 -14.62 -17.82
CA GLU A 61 -10.21 -14.23 -16.90
C GLU A 61 -9.42 -15.42 -16.35
N ARG A 62 -9.82 -16.67 -16.67
CA ARG A 62 -9.26 -17.89 -16.09
C ARG A 62 -9.30 -17.89 -14.55
N CYS A 63 -10.34 -17.30 -14.00
CA CYS A 63 -10.58 -17.22 -12.56
C CYS A 63 -11.45 -18.39 -12.12
N PRO A 64 -10.94 -19.33 -11.33
CA PRO A 64 -11.75 -20.45 -10.84
C PRO A 64 -12.88 -19.93 -9.94
N PHE A 65 -14.11 -20.41 -10.14
CA PHE A 65 -15.24 -20.14 -9.27
C PHE A 65 -16.14 -21.35 -9.14
N ALA A 66 -16.94 -21.39 -8.09
CA ALA A 66 -18.01 -22.37 -7.92
C ALA A 66 -19.23 -21.74 -7.28
N ALA A 67 -20.42 -22.15 -7.71
CA ALA A 67 -21.66 -21.80 -7.02
C ALA A 67 -21.87 -22.79 -5.86
N VAL A 68 -21.39 -22.37 -4.66
CA VAL A 68 -21.33 -23.22 -3.47
C VAL A 68 -22.63 -23.29 -2.68
N GLY A 69 -23.60 -22.42 -2.97
CA GLY A 69 -24.85 -22.41 -2.24
C GLY A 69 -25.88 -21.43 -2.78
N VAL A 70 -26.98 -21.31 -2.07
CA VAL A 70 -28.11 -20.43 -2.39
C VAL A 70 -28.54 -19.65 -1.16
N ALA A 71 -28.68 -18.34 -1.30
CA ALA A 71 -29.29 -17.50 -0.26
C ALA A 71 -30.79 -17.80 -0.13
N THR A 72 -31.31 -17.81 1.10
CA THR A 72 -32.70 -18.12 1.43
C THR A 72 -33.37 -17.01 2.22
N ALA A 73 -34.69 -16.87 2.09
CA ALA A 73 -35.43 -15.88 2.85
C ALA A 73 -35.49 -16.18 4.36
N GLU A 74 -35.37 -17.46 4.73
CA GLU A 74 -35.28 -17.87 6.13
C GLU A 74 -33.88 -17.56 6.66
N GLN A 75 -33.77 -16.83 7.74
CA GLN A 75 -32.52 -16.48 8.41
C GLN A 75 -31.95 -17.67 9.16
N ARG A 76 -31.48 -18.66 8.41
CA ARG A 76 -30.90 -19.91 8.88
C ARG A 76 -29.73 -20.31 8.00
N LEU A 77 -28.64 -20.72 8.60
CA LEU A 77 -27.47 -21.23 7.90
C LEU A 77 -27.47 -22.74 7.98
N VAL A 78 -27.49 -23.38 6.82
CA VAL A 78 -27.31 -24.83 6.69
C VAL A 78 -26.09 -25.08 5.81
N ALA A 79 -25.11 -25.82 6.31
CA ALA A 79 -23.94 -26.21 5.55
C ALA A 79 -23.60 -27.70 5.76
N GLY A 80 -23.24 -28.37 4.68
CA GLY A 80 -22.87 -29.79 4.71
C GLY A 80 -22.66 -30.34 3.30
N TYR A 81 -22.20 -31.57 3.19
CA TYR A 81 -22.08 -32.26 1.94
C TYR A 81 -23.44 -32.55 1.34
N GLY A 82 -23.63 -32.26 0.06
CA GLY A 82 -24.87 -32.47 -0.67
C GLY A 82 -26.03 -31.61 -0.15
N ALA A 83 -25.75 -30.56 0.62
CA ALA A 83 -26.78 -29.67 1.13
C ALA A 83 -27.43 -28.90 -0.03
N THR A 84 -28.72 -29.07 -0.23
CA THR A 84 -29.50 -28.33 -1.24
C THR A 84 -30.77 -27.79 -0.63
N VAL A 85 -31.35 -26.75 -1.24
CA VAL A 85 -32.62 -26.18 -0.80
C VAL A 85 -33.71 -27.27 -0.74
N ALA A 86 -33.71 -28.21 -1.69
CA ALA A 86 -34.67 -29.34 -1.71
C ALA A 86 -34.44 -30.35 -0.58
N SER A 87 -33.17 -30.63 -0.20
CA SER A 87 -32.86 -31.52 0.92
C SER A 87 -33.18 -30.91 2.28
N VAL A 88 -33.06 -29.59 2.39
CA VAL A 88 -33.28 -28.86 3.65
C VAL A 88 -34.75 -28.52 3.87
N TYR A 89 -35.48 -28.07 2.84
CA TYR A 89 -36.83 -27.51 2.95
C TYR A 89 -37.92 -28.43 2.36
N GLY A 90 -37.56 -29.59 1.80
CA GLY A 90 -38.50 -30.62 1.35
C GLY A 90 -39.59 -30.10 0.42
N GLY A 91 -39.30 -29.72 -0.82
CA GLY A 91 -40.31 -29.21 -1.75
C GLY A 91 -39.94 -29.34 -3.20
N SER A 92 -40.90 -29.83 -4.00
CA SER A 92 -40.87 -29.84 -5.46
C SER A 92 -41.00 -28.39 -6.00
N GLY A 93 -39.90 -27.76 -6.25
CA GLY A 93 -39.95 -26.40 -6.84
C GLY A 93 -38.61 -25.86 -7.26
N ALA A 94 -38.41 -25.80 -8.56
CA ALA A 94 -37.31 -25.20 -9.30
C ALA A 94 -36.01 -26.01 -9.39
N ARG A 95 -35.94 -26.86 -10.37
CA ARG A 95 -34.72 -27.36 -10.95
C ARG A 95 -34.01 -26.18 -11.64
N GLY A 96 -32.96 -25.70 -11.04
CA GLY A 96 -31.97 -24.90 -11.69
C GLY A 96 -30.64 -25.66 -11.64
N ASP A 97 -30.48 -26.65 -12.52
CA ASP A 97 -29.17 -27.25 -12.73
C ASP A 97 -28.25 -26.20 -13.37
N VAL A 98 -27.39 -25.65 -12.58
CA VAL A 98 -26.30 -24.82 -13.07
C VAL A 98 -25.14 -25.73 -13.44
N PRO A 99 -24.68 -25.75 -14.71
CA PRO A 99 -23.50 -26.51 -15.07
C PRO A 99 -22.30 -25.97 -14.31
N GLY A 100 -21.76 -26.75 -13.38
CA GLY A 100 -20.46 -26.46 -12.78
C GLY A 100 -19.35 -26.71 -13.82
N PRO A 101 -18.18 -26.06 -13.69
CA PRO A 101 -17.04 -26.39 -14.53
C PRO A 101 -16.69 -27.86 -14.35
N ALA A 102 -16.41 -28.52 -15.48
CA ALA A 102 -16.04 -29.92 -15.47
C ALA A 102 -14.81 -30.13 -14.56
N PRO A 103 -14.78 -31.23 -13.76
CA PRO A 103 -13.62 -31.53 -12.92
C PRO A 103 -12.40 -31.72 -13.81
N ARG A 104 -11.32 -31.01 -13.51
CA ARG A 104 -10.01 -31.24 -14.14
C ARG A 104 -9.56 -32.64 -13.74
N GLY A 105 -9.55 -33.55 -14.73
CA GLY A 105 -9.01 -34.89 -14.57
C GLY A 105 -7.55 -34.80 -14.14
N GLY A 106 -7.23 -35.39 -13.00
CA GLY A 106 -5.86 -35.69 -12.62
C GLY A 106 -5.19 -36.53 -13.67
N ASP A 107 -3.97 -36.14 -14.00
CA ASP A 107 -3.10 -36.88 -14.90
C ASP A 107 -2.63 -38.14 -14.19
N PRO A 108 -2.92 -39.36 -14.70
CA PRO A 108 -2.22 -40.55 -14.26
C PRO A 108 -1.11 -40.88 -15.24
N ASP A 109 0.07 -41.10 -14.72
CA ASP A 109 1.27 -41.57 -15.40
C ASP A 109 1.02 -42.62 -16.50
N GLY A 110 1.58 -42.31 -17.67
CA GLY A 110 2.31 -43.29 -18.50
C GLY A 110 1.53 -44.27 -19.34
N GLN A 111 1.77 -44.11 -20.61
CA GLN A 111 1.79 -45.11 -21.71
C GLN A 111 0.62 -45.08 -22.70
N GLY A 112 1.00 -44.56 -23.87
CA GLY A 112 0.81 -45.29 -25.14
C GLY A 112 -0.54 -45.25 -25.83
N GLY A 113 -0.60 -44.56 -26.96
CA GLY A 113 -1.27 -45.09 -28.13
C GLY A 113 -2.61 -44.55 -28.57
N GLY A 114 -2.60 -43.84 -29.70
CA GLY A 114 -3.63 -44.00 -30.70
C GLY A 114 -4.82 -43.04 -30.78
N VAL A 115 -4.67 -42.01 -31.58
CA VAL A 115 -5.57 -41.45 -32.57
C VAL A 115 -7.06 -41.86 -32.50
N ALA A 116 -7.94 -40.81 -32.33
CA ALA A 116 -9.14 -40.70 -33.19
C ALA A 116 -9.68 -39.22 -33.08
N HIS A 117 -9.67 -38.58 -34.25
CA HIS A 117 -10.46 -37.39 -34.55
C HIS A 117 -11.92 -37.76 -34.67
N GLU A 118 -12.81 -37.04 -34.00
CA GLU A 118 -14.16 -36.83 -34.52
C GLU A 118 -14.59 -35.38 -34.33
N ALA A 119 -14.85 -34.76 -35.46
CA ALA A 119 -15.40 -33.44 -35.60
C ALA A 119 -16.91 -33.47 -35.38
N LEU A 120 -17.43 -32.59 -34.53
CA LEU A 120 -18.86 -32.27 -34.55
C LEU A 120 -19.05 -30.83 -34.96
N SER A 121 -19.44 -30.66 -36.20
CA SER A 121 -20.04 -29.46 -36.79
C SER A 121 -21.50 -29.36 -36.39
N GLY A 122 -21.91 -28.20 -35.88
CA GLY A 122 -23.30 -27.83 -35.69
C GLY A 122 -23.48 -26.33 -36.06
N PRO A 123 -24.61 -25.92 -36.67
CA PRO A 123 -24.70 -24.73 -37.52
C PRO A 123 -24.93 -23.43 -36.76
N ALA A 124 -24.41 -22.35 -37.32
CA ALA A 124 -24.65 -20.98 -36.90
C ALA A 124 -26.14 -20.57 -37.11
N PRO A 125 -26.69 -19.74 -36.25
CA PRO A 125 -27.85 -18.96 -36.56
C PRO A 125 -27.45 -17.57 -37.05
N HIS A 126 -28.22 -17.17 -38.08
CA HIS A 126 -28.13 -15.90 -38.82
C HIS A 126 -28.40 -14.67 -38.00
N GLY A 127 -27.86 -13.57 -38.51
CA GLY A 127 -27.87 -12.20 -38.09
C GLY A 127 -29.16 -11.63 -37.53
N GLY A 128 -28.95 -10.73 -36.64
CA GLY A 128 -29.92 -9.75 -36.20
C GLY A 128 -29.15 -8.49 -35.80
N ASP A 129 -29.54 -7.41 -36.39
CA ASP A 129 -29.05 -6.05 -36.20
C ASP A 129 -28.86 -5.73 -34.70
N LEU A 130 -27.68 -5.28 -34.33
CA LEU A 130 -27.45 -4.57 -33.09
C LEU A 130 -27.01 -3.16 -33.37
N ASP A 131 -28.03 -2.30 -33.48
CA ASP A 131 -27.86 -0.86 -33.39
C ASP A 131 -27.66 -0.44 -31.93
N GLU A 132 -26.64 0.38 -31.71
CA GLU A 132 -26.38 1.33 -30.64
C GLU A 132 -26.84 0.98 -29.22
N GLN A 133 -25.90 0.47 -28.41
CA GLN A 133 -25.80 0.93 -27.03
C GLN A 133 -24.36 1.13 -26.64
N ARG A 134 -23.95 2.41 -26.63
CA ARG A 134 -22.72 2.87 -25.96
C ARG A 134 -22.82 2.61 -24.47
N GLY A 135 -22.14 1.59 -23.99
CA GLY A 135 -21.93 1.33 -22.57
C GLY A 135 -20.64 1.97 -22.10
N SER A 136 -20.70 3.20 -21.63
CA SER A 136 -19.68 3.73 -20.74
C SER A 136 -19.72 2.89 -19.46
N VAL A 137 -18.59 2.34 -19.05
CA VAL A 137 -18.44 1.74 -17.72
C VAL A 137 -18.41 2.88 -16.72
N VAL A 138 -19.57 3.29 -16.27
CA VAL A 138 -19.75 4.11 -15.10
C VAL A 138 -19.75 3.17 -13.92
N HIS A 139 -18.78 3.30 -13.03
CA HIS A 139 -18.90 2.77 -11.69
C HIS A 139 -20.09 3.44 -11.03
N GLU A 140 -21.22 2.74 -10.95
CA GLU A 140 -22.31 3.16 -10.08
C GLU A 140 -21.80 3.07 -8.63
N ALA A 141 -21.63 4.25 -8.03
CA ALA A 141 -21.48 4.37 -6.60
C ALA A 141 -22.75 3.81 -5.93
N LEU A 142 -22.58 2.92 -5.00
CA LEU A 142 -23.66 2.43 -4.13
C LEU A 142 -24.30 3.63 -3.42
N PRO A 143 -25.62 3.73 -3.40
CA PRO A 143 -26.30 4.81 -2.70
C PRO A 143 -26.07 4.67 -1.20
N GLY A 144 -25.62 5.74 -0.57
CA GLY A 144 -25.48 5.86 0.87
C GLY A 144 -26.83 5.69 1.58
N PRO A 145 -26.85 5.28 2.85
CA PRO A 145 -28.06 5.06 3.60
C PRO A 145 -28.84 6.37 3.79
N ALA A 146 -30.10 6.33 3.44
CA ALA A 146 -31.04 7.42 3.59
C ALA A 146 -31.13 7.88 5.06
N GLN A 147 -30.96 9.19 5.24
CA GLN A 147 -31.24 9.86 6.51
C GLN A 147 -32.66 9.55 7.00
N ARG A 148 -32.79 8.90 8.14
CA ARG A 148 -34.04 8.95 8.94
C ARG A 148 -33.79 9.91 10.09
N ALA A 149 -34.43 11.04 10.00
CA ALA A 149 -34.64 11.94 11.12
C ALA A 149 -35.65 11.29 12.09
N GLY A 150 -35.38 11.41 13.38
CA GLY A 150 -36.35 11.11 14.43
C GLY A 150 -35.67 10.79 15.76
N ARG A 151 -35.41 11.80 16.56
CA ARG A 151 -35.22 11.60 18.02
C ARG A 151 -36.52 11.07 18.63
N PRO A 152 -36.43 10.26 19.69
CA PRO A 152 -37.14 10.61 20.89
C PRO A 152 -36.23 10.62 22.12
N ASP A 153 -36.40 11.69 22.87
CA ASP A 153 -36.01 11.84 24.27
C ASP A 153 -36.87 10.89 25.17
N ASP A 154 -36.34 10.69 26.38
CA ASP A 154 -36.93 10.09 27.56
C ASP A 154 -37.06 8.57 27.63
N LEU A 155 -36.18 8.02 28.46
CA LEU A 155 -36.54 7.11 29.53
C LEU A 155 -35.39 6.93 30.53
N ARG A 156 -35.38 7.80 31.57
CA ARG A 156 -34.72 7.50 32.83
C ARG A 156 -35.66 6.58 33.63
N GLY A 157 -35.20 5.39 33.94
CA GLY A 157 -35.90 4.43 34.78
C GLY A 157 -34.92 3.58 35.59
N SER A 158 -34.82 3.94 36.83
CA SER A 158 -34.29 3.27 38.03
C SER A 158 -33.81 1.80 37.93
N ALA A 159 -32.57 1.61 38.37
CA ALA A 159 -31.99 0.35 38.78
C ALA A 159 -32.71 -0.27 39.99
N ALA A 160 -33.09 -1.52 39.89
CA ALA A 160 -33.35 -2.38 41.03
C ALA A 160 -32.38 -3.57 40.95
N GLN A 161 -31.53 -3.64 41.96
CA GLN A 161 -30.64 -4.76 42.24
C GLN A 161 -31.46 -5.99 42.62
N ALA A 162 -31.20 -7.12 42.00
CA ALA A 162 -31.56 -8.42 42.51
C ALA A 162 -30.32 -9.30 42.59
N GLU A 163 -29.83 -9.51 43.78
CA GLU A 163 -28.80 -10.48 44.12
C GLU A 163 -29.36 -11.89 43.96
N ILE A 164 -28.59 -12.77 43.31
CA ILE A 164 -28.80 -14.23 43.36
C ILE A 164 -27.51 -14.87 43.84
N PRO A 165 -27.59 -15.80 44.84
CA PRO A 165 -26.42 -16.24 45.56
C PRO A 165 -25.61 -17.34 44.88
N VAL A 166 -24.31 -17.25 45.07
CA VAL A 166 -23.29 -18.24 44.64
C VAL A 166 -23.23 -19.34 45.71
N SER A 167 -23.43 -20.59 45.34
CA SER A 167 -22.85 -21.73 46.03
C SER A 167 -22.69 -22.94 45.12
N GLY A 168 -21.42 -23.40 45.00
CA GLY A 168 -20.80 -24.44 44.25
C GLY A 168 -21.46 -25.83 44.38
N PRO A 169 -20.85 -26.95 43.98
CA PRO A 169 -19.44 -27.32 43.85
C PRO A 169 -19.10 -28.06 42.51
N ARG A 170 -17.81 -28.27 42.30
CA ARG A 170 -17.20 -29.11 41.26
C ARG A 170 -17.85 -30.48 41.18
N ALA A 171 -18.21 -30.94 39.97
CA ALA A 171 -18.54 -32.34 39.68
C ALA A 171 -17.55 -32.93 38.68
N GLN A 172 -17.00 -34.05 39.09
CA GLN A 172 -16.19 -34.94 38.27
C GLN A 172 -17.04 -35.72 37.23
N PRO A 173 -16.46 -36.27 36.16
CA PRO A 173 -17.21 -36.95 35.13
C PRO A 173 -17.72 -38.32 35.65
N ALA A 174 -19.00 -38.53 35.55
CA ALA A 174 -19.67 -39.80 35.82
C ALA A 174 -20.06 -40.50 34.52
N GLY A 175 -19.97 -41.81 34.61
CA GLY A 175 -20.04 -42.77 33.52
C GLY A 175 -21.42 -42.89 32.83
N VAL A 176 -21.30 -43.59 31.73
CA VAL A 176 -22.35 -44.06 30.82
C VAL A 176 -23.48 -44.76 31.58
N GLY A 177 -24.70 -44.26 31.48
CA GLY A 177 -25.92 -44.92 31.93
C GLY A 177 -26.97 -44.84 30.83
N GLU A 178 -27.43 -45.95 30.37
CA GLU A 178 -28.49 -46.15 29.39
C GLU A 178 -29.87 -45.65 29.87
N GLY A 179 -30.58 -45.04 28.94
CA GLY A 179 -32.03 -45.07 28.88
C GLY A 179 -32.81 -43.93 29.50
N ALA A 180 -33.20 -42.98 28.68
CA ALA A 180 -34.51 -42.33 28.75
C ALA A 180 -34.87 -41.68 27.40
N ASP A 181 -35.92 -42.19 26.85
CA ASP A 181 -36.66 -41.76 25.69
C ASP A 181 -37.00 -40.24 25.83
N ARG A 182 -36.40 -39.42 24.96
CA ARG A 182 -36.80 -38.02 24.75
C ARG A 182 -37.22 -37.92 23.29
N GLY A 183 -38.46 -37.51 23.13
CA GLY A 183 -39.17 -37.31 21.88
C GLY A 183 -38.31 -36.68 20.76
N GLY A 184 -38.40 -37.32 19.59
CA GLY A 184 -37.58 -37.03 18.44
C GLY A 184 -37.54 -35.61 17.96
N ALA A 185 -36.45 -34.94 18.26
CA ALA A 185 -35.91 -33.97 17.35
C ALA A 185 -35.09 -34.78 16.35
N SER A 186 -35.49 -34.83 15.08
CA SER A 186 -34.70 -35.38 14.00
C SER A 186 -33.35 -34.65 14.05
N ALA A 187 -32.26 -35.40 14.31
CA ALA A 187 -30.92 -34.85 14.20
C ALA A 187 -30.78 -34.32 12.78
N SER A 188 -30.44 -33.04 12.64
CA SER A 188 -30.19 -32.45 11.32
C SER A 188 -29.18 -33.30 10.56
N ALA A 189 -29.43 -33.58 9.29
CA ALA A 189 -28.55 -34.37 8.44
C ALA A 189 -27.29 -33.56 8.06
N HIS A 190 -27.22 -32.28 8.48
CA HIS A 190 -26.15 -31.37 8.14
C HIS A 190 -25.37 -30.96 9.40
N PRO A 191 -24.02 -30.91 9.34
CA PRO A 191 -23.15 -30.56 10.46
C PRO A 191 -23.38 -29.14 10.97
N ILE A 192 -23.80 -28.22 10.10
CA ILE A 192 -24.20 -26.86 10.46
C ILE A 192 -25.66 -26.69 10.07
N ASP A 193 -26.47 -26.35 11.04
CA ASP A 193 -27.90 -26.11 10.91
C ASP A 193 -28.36 -25.19 12.05
N LEU A 194 -28.19 -23.89 11.85
CA LEU A 194 -28.30 -22.88 12.90
C LEU A 194 -29.10 -21.68 12.41
N PRO A 195 -30.04 -21.16 13.21
CA PRO A 195 -30.59 -19.81 12.99
C PRO A 195 -29.50 -18.76 13.02
N MET A 196 -29.62 -17.71 12.20
CA MET A 196 -28.62 -16.64 12.11
C MET A 196 -28.47 -15.85 13.40
N ASP A 197 -29.56 -15.71 14.18
CA ASP A 197 -29.54 -15.05 15.49
C ASP A 197 -28.78 -15.85 16.57
N VAL A 198 -28.64 -17.15 16.41
CA VAL A 198 -27.78 -17.98 17.27
C VAL A 198 -26.31 -17.76 16.89
N LEU A 199 -26.04 -17.68 15.59
CA LEU A 199 -24.67 -17.52 15.08
C LEU A 199 -24.13 -16.11 15.38
N PHE A 200 -24.95 -15.07 15.17
CA PHE A 200 -24.60 -13.67 15.40
C PHE A 200 -25.22 -13.07 16.66
N GLY A 201 -25.84 -13.92 17.49
CA GLY A 201 -26.34 -13.52 18.79
C GLY A 201 -25.24 -13.05 19.73
N LYS A 202 -25.61 -12.29 20.73
CA LYS A 202 -24.63 -11.85 21.74
C LYS A 202 -24.14 -13.08 22.51
N PRO A 203 -22.81 -13.34 22.48
CA PRO A 203 -22.24 -14.42 23.29
C PRO A 203 -22.54 -14.19 24.76
N PRO A 204 -22.54 -15.25 25.59
CA PRO A 204 -22.65 -15.10 27.04
C PRO A 204 -21.61 -14.12 27.54
N LYS A 205 -21.99 -13.21 28.42
CA LYS A 205 -21.03 -12.28 29.02
C LYS A 205 -19.95 -13.09 29.76
N MET A 206 -18.74 -12.95 29.28
CA MET A 206 -17.58 -13.55 29.94
C MET A 206 -17.15 -12.63 31.09
N HIS A 207 -16.90 -13.20 32.26
CA HIS A 207 -16.29 -12.49 33.38
C HIS A 207 -14.82 -12.90 33.46
N ARG A 208 -13.92 -11.92 33.35
CA ARG A 208 -12.48 -12.11 33.59
C ARG A 208 -12.09 -11.37 34.86
N ASP A 209 -11.57 -12.09 35.83
CA ASP A 209 -10.98 -11.52 37.05
C ASP A 209 -9.52 -11.22 36.77
N THR A 210 -9.17 -9.95 36.70
CA THR A 210 -7.84 -9.49 36.28
C THR A 210 -7.22 -8.59 37.34
N VAL A 211 -5.90 -8.61 37.44
CA VAL A 211 -5.12 -7.80 38.37
C VAL A 211 -4.05 -7.04 37.60
N HIS A 212 -3.91 -5.76 37.90
CA HIS A 212 -2.80 -4.98 37.32
C HIS A 212 -1.46 -5.55 37.76
N PRO A 213 -0.52 -5.76 36.86
CA PRO A 213 0.81 -6.18 37.18
C PRO A 213 1.53 -5.08 37.98
N PRO A 214 2.47 -5.41 38.84
CA PRO A 214 3.34 -4.39 39.41
C PRO A 214 4.14 -3.72 38.29
N VAL A 215 4.19 -2.40 38.33
CA VAL A 215 5.02 -1.65 37.35
C VAL A 215 6.48 -2.05 37.53
N PRO A 216 7.20 -2.46 36.49
CA PRO A 216 8.60 -2.84 36.61
C PRO A 216 9.43 -1.69 37.17
N HIS A 217 10.29 -1.99 38.12
CA HIS A 217 11.21 -1.02 38.68
C HIS A 217 12.45 -0.85 37.77
N TRP A 218 12.26 -0.26 36.63
CA TRP A 218 13.39 0.18 35.81
C TRP A 218 13.92 1.53 36.30
N PRO A 219 15.21 1.82 36.16
CA PRO A 219 15.74 3.14 36.44
C PRO A 219 15.24 4.18 35.40
N GLU A 220 15.06 5.41 35.83
CA GLU A 220 14.85 6.55 34.95
C GLU A 220 16.18 6.93 34.29
N LEU A 221 16.10 7.40 33.04
CA LEU A 221 17.27 7.87 32.31
C LEU A 221 17.84 9.15 32.96
N ALA A 222 19.08 9.06 33.45
CA ALA A 222 19.85 10.20 33.89
C ALA A 222 20.54 10.84 32.67
N THR A 223 20.13 12.04 32.28
CA THR A 223 20.73 12.75 31.14
C THR A 223 22.10 13.34 31.47
N ARG A 224 22.36 13.59 32.75
CA ARG A 224 23.63 14.13 33.23
C ARG A 224 24.80 13.20 32.95
N GLY A 225 25.74 13.66 32.11
CA GLY A 225 26.94 12.90 31.74
C GLY A 225 26.81 12.14 30.42
N LEU A 226 25.66 12.21 29.75
CA LEU A 226 25.54 11.76 28.39
C LEU A 226 26.24 12.73 27.42
N GLU A 227 26.77 12.22 26.34
CA GLU A 227 27.35 13.01 25.25
C GLU A 227 26.31 13.20 24.16
N LEU A 228 25.94 14.45 23.89
CA LEU A 228 24.87 14.79 22.95
C LEU A 228 25.17 14.28 21.54
N HIS A 229 26.43 14.39 21.11
CA HIS A 229 26.87 13.88 19.80
C HIS A 229 26.61 12.37 19.65
N GLN A 230 26.97 11.57 20.65
CA GLN A 230 26.76 10.12 20.62
C GLN A 230 25.27 9.72 20.75
N ALA A 231 24.51 10.48 21.54
CA ALA A 231 23.08 10.26 21.69
C ALA A 231 22.35 10.39 20.33
N GLY A 232 22.66 11.45 19.59
CA GLY A 232 22.06 11.66 18.25
C GLY A 232 22.34 10.51 17.30
N LEU A 233 23.59 10.03 17.23
CA LEU A 233 23.96 8.91 16.35
C LEU A 233 23.26 7.60 16.75
N ARG A 234 23.18 7.30 18.05
CA ARG A 234 22.53 6.08 18.54
C ARG A 234 21.02 6.08 18.29
N VAL A 235 20.38 7.22 18.52
CA VAL A 235 18.93 7.36 18.26
C VAL A 235 18.63 7.17 16.79
N LEU A 236 19.38 7.81 15.89
CA LEU A 236 19.17 7.65 14.44
C LEU A 236 19.47 6.23 13.94
N ALA A 237 20.39 5.51 14.59
CA ALA A 237 20.71 4.12 14.23
C ALA A 237 19.73 3.09 14.82
N HIS A 238 18.81 3.51 15.70
CA HIS A 238 17.82 2.59 16.26
C HIS A 238 16.86 2.08 15.17
N PRO A 239 16.53 0.78 15.12
CA PRO A 239 15.69 0.21 14.06
C PRO A 239 14.33 0.89 13.85
N THR A 240 13.74 1.45 14.92
CA THR A 240 12.46 2.17 14.84
C THR A 240 12.62 3.50 14.09
N VAL A 241 13.72 4.23 14.33
CA VAL A 241 14.01 5.55 13.74
C VAL A 241 14.67 5.45 12.38
N ALA A 242 15.59 4.50 12.21
CA ALA A 242 16.39 4.36 10.98
C ALA A 242 15.54 4.21 9.71
N ALA A 243 16.08 4.65 8.58
CA ALA A 243 15.44 4.58 7.27
C ALA A 243 14.88 3.21 6.94
N LYS A 244 13.72 3.19 6.28
CA LYS A 244 13.00 1.97 5.89
C LYS A 244 13.09 1.69 4.39
N SER A 245 14.08 2.26 3.68
CA SER A 245 14.24 2.09 2.23
C SER A 245 14.24 0.62 1.80
N PHE A 246 14.85 -0.26 2.60
CA PHE A 246 14.88 -1.70 2.32
C PHE A 246 13.49 -2.36 2.26
N LEU A 247 12.48 -1.78 2.88
CA LEU A 247 11.09 -2.25 2.80
C LEU A 247 10.34 -1.58 1.64
N VAL A 248 10.55 -0.28 1.47
CA VAL A 248 9.75 0.56 0.56
C VAL A 248 10.11 0.30 -0.90
N THR A 249 11.39 0.08 -1.22
CA THR A 249 11.87 -0.01 -2.61
C THR A 249 11.59 -1.35 -3.30
N ILE A 250 11.06 -2.34 -2.60
CA ILE A 250 10.75 -3.67 -3.14
C ILE A 250 9.26 -3.94 -3.36
N GLY A 251 8.40 -2.97 -3.08
CA GLY A 251 6.95 -3.04 -3.27
C GLY A 251 6.46 -2.02 -4.29
N ASP A 252 5.61 -2.43 -5.22
CA ASP A 252 5.02 -1.52 -6.21
C ASP A 252 4.04 -0.56 -5.54
N ARG A 253 4.35 0.73 -5.59
CA ARG A 253 3.55 1.81 -5.00
C ARG A 253 2.78 2.63 -6.04
N SER A 254 2.98 2.33 -7.32
CA SER A 254 2.44 3.12 -8.44
C SER A 254 1.40 2.40 -9.27
N VAL A 255 1.14 1.12 -9.02
CA VAL A 255 0.16 0.31 -9.75
C VAL A 255 -1.23 0.96 -9.71
N GLY A 256 -1.96 0.91 -10.83
CA GLY A 256 -3.27 1.53 -10.98
C GLY A 256 -3.25 3.02 -11.33
N GLY A 257 -2.09 3.73 -11.21
CA GLY A 257 -1.94 5.12 -11.63
C GLY A 257 -2.79 6.14 -10.85
N LEU A 258 -3.25 5.77 -9.64
CA LEU A 258 -4.07 6.63 -8.77
C LEU A 258 -3.35 7.09 -7.50
N THR A 259 -2.10 6.72 -7.31
CA THR A 259 -1.30 7.18 -6.17
C THR A 259 -0.98 8.66 -6.34
N ALA A 260 -1.32 9.49 -5.34
CA ALA A 260 -0.99 10.92 -5.28
C ALA A 260 0.11 11.18 -4.24
N ARG A 261 0.20 10.37 -3.19
CA ARG A 261 1.28 10.43 -2.21
C ARG A 261 1.67 9.01 -1.81
N GLU A 262 2.96 8.75 -1.86
CA GLU A 262 3.59 7.54 -1.40
C GLU A 262 4.74 7.89 -0.45
N GLN A 263 5.50 6.94 0.01
CA GLN A 263 6.50 7.14 1.06
C GLN A 263 7.67 8.05 0.66
N MET A 264 8.02 8.11 -0.64
CA MET A 264 9.19 8.84 -1.10
C MET A 264 8.94 10.35 -1.19
N VAL A 265 9.91 11.14 -0.74
CA VAL A 265 9.85 12.60 -0.68
C VAL A 265 11.06 13.23 -1.38
N GLY A 266 10.78 14.30 -2.11
CA GLY A 266 11.80 15.17 -2.68
C GLY A 266 12.56 14.58 -3.86
N PRO A 267 13.48 15.36 -4.43
CA PRO A 267 14.27 14.92 -5.58
C PRO A 267 15.29 13.82 -5.24
N TRP A 268 15.58 13.59 -3.97
CA TRP A 268 16.48 12.51 -3.52
C TRP A 268 15.74 11.24 -3.12
N GLN A 269 14.40 11.25 -3.16
CA GLN A 269 13.55 10.08 -2.99
C GLN A 269 13.80 9.34 -1.66
N LEU A 270 13.66 10.07 -0.54
CA LEU A 270 13.77 9.45 0.79
C LEU A 270 12.40 9.08 1.35
N PRO A 271 12.27 7.94 2.08
CA PRO A 271 10.99 7.41 2.54
C PRO A 271 10.56 8.04 3.88
N VAL A 272 10.21 9.33 3.86
CA VAL A 272 9.90 10.14 5.06
C VAL A 272 8.53 10.84 4.96
N ALA A 273 7.61 10.39 4.11
CA ALA A 273 6.27 10.94 4.06
C ALA A 273 5.43 10.49 5.26
N ASP A 274 4.67 11.43 5.84
CA ASP A 274 3.82 11.20 7.01
C ASP A 274 2.51 10.45 6.67
N CYS A 275 2.01 10.61 5.45
CA CYS A 275 0.76 10.01 5.01
C CYS A 275 0.87 9.44 3.58
N ALA A 276 -0.11 8.63 3.21
CA ALA A 276 -0.35 8.21 1.84
C ALA A 276 -1.67 8.80 1.33
N ILE A 277 -1.77 9.07 0.02
CA ILE A 277 -3.00 9.54 -0.61
C ILE A 277 -3.22 8.79 -1.91
N THR A 278 -4.41 8.21 -2.07
CA THR A 278 -4.89 7.63 -3.32
C THR A 278 -6.06 8.45 -3.86
N LEU A 279 -6.12 8.60 -5.17
CA LEU A 279 -7.18 9.35 -5.83
C LEU A 279 -8.40 8.48 -6.08
N ALA A 280 -9.59 9.07 -6.01
CA ALA A 280 -10.85 8.38 -6.25
C ALA A 280 -11.08 8.04 -7.73
N GLY A 281 -10.29 8.62 -8.63
CA GLY A 281 -10.39 8.36 -10.07
C GLY A 281 -9.41 9.18 -10.89
N PHE A 282 -9.38 8.91 -12.19
CA PHE A 282 -8.44 9.56 -13.09
C PHE A 282 -8.80 11.02 -13.41
N ASP A 283 -10.06 11.41 -13.29
CA ASP A 283 -10.56 12.74 -13.67
C ASP A 283 -10.84 13.65 -12.47
N THR A 284 -10.39 13.26 -11.29
CA THR A 284 -10.54 14.03 -10.05
C THR A 284 -9.22 14.17 -9.33
N VAL A 285 -9.09 15.23 -8.54
CA VAL A 285 -8.02 15.41 -7.55
C VAL A 285 -8.47 15.01 -6.14
N ALA A 286 -9.76 14.68 -5.99
CA ALA A 286 -10.29 14.12 -4.75
C ALA A 286 -9.80 12.69 -4.54
N GLY A 287 -9.68 12.30 -3.29
CA GLY A 287 -9.16 10.99 -2.93
C GLY A 287 -9.37 10.65 -1.47
N GLU A 288 -8.55 9.74 -0.99
CA GLU A 288 -8.53 9.29 0.39
C GLU A 288 -7.10 9.33 0.93
N ALA A 289 -6.96 9.93 2.10
CA ALA A 289 -5.70 9.94 2.84
C ALA A 289 -5.66 8.82 3.88
N MET A 290 -4.47 8.30 4.11
CA MET A 290 -4.19 7.23 5.08
C MET A 290 -2.95 7.58 5.88
N ALA A 291 -2.99 7.32 7.19
CA ALA A 291 -1.84 7.44 8.08
C ALA A 291 -1.88 6.36 9.15
N ILE A 292 -0.75 6.11 9.80
CA ILE A 292 -0.62 5.10 10.85
C ILE A 292 -0.04 5.77 12.10
N GLY A 293 -0.43 5.27 13.27
CA GLY A 293 0.18 5.60 14.55
C GLY A 293 0.30 4.36 15.43
N GLU A 294 1.41 4.26 16.16
CA GLU A 294 1.64 3.22 17.14
C GLU A 294 2.71 3.66 18.15
N ARG A 295 2.57 3.26 19.43
CA ARG A 295 3.52 3.58 20.51
C ARG A 295 3.66 2.42 21.49
N ALA A 296 3.84 1.23 20.95
CA ALA A 296 3.87 -0.02 21.72
C ALA A 296 4.89 -0.03 22.89
N PRO A 297 6.12 0.52 22.78
CA PRO A 297 7.07 0.53 23.88
C PRO A 297 6.56 1.21 25.16
N LEU A 298 5.71 2.24 25.02
CA LEU A 298 5.16 2.97 26.16
C LEU A 298 4.23 2.09 27.03
N ALA A 299 3.58 1.08 26.42
CA ALA A 299 2.64 0.20 27.12
C ALA A 299 3.31 -0.65 28.23
N LEU A 300 4.64 -0.81 28.17
CA LEU A 300 5.40 -1.42 29.25
C LEU A 300 5.38 -0.57 30.54
N LEU A 301 5.09 0.72 30.44
CA LEU A 301 5.03 1.67 31.55
C LEU A 301 3.59 2.13 31.80
N ASP A 302 2.84 2.46 30.75
CA ASP A 302 1.46 2.92 30.81
C ASP A 302 0.73 2.57 29.51
N SER A 303 -0.09 1.53 29.53
CA SER A 303 -0.84 1.06 28.37
C SER A 303 -1.90 2.04 27.90
N ALA A 304 -2.51 2.80 28.83
CA ALA A 304 -3.52 3.80 28.50
C ALA A 304 -2.90 5.01 27.77
N ALA A 305 -1.74 5.50 28.23
CA ALA A 305 -0.98 6.53 27.56
C ALA A 305 -0.50 6.06 26.19
N ALA A 306 0.07 4.85 26.09
CA ALA A 306 0.48 4.26 24.81
C ALA A 306 -0.65 4.24 23.78
N ALA A 307 -1.84 3.85 24.19
CA ALA A 307 -3.01 3.79 23.30
C ALA A 307 -3.49 5.18 22.87
N ARG A 308 -3.52 6.17 23.77
CA ARG A 308 -3.85 7.57 23.41
C ARG A 308 -2.81 8.17 22.48
N MET A 309 -1.54 7.88 22.72
CA MET A 309 -0.43 8.32 21.87
C MET A 309 -0.52 7.73 20.46
N ALA A 310 -0.87 6.44 20.32
CA ALA A 310 -1.04 5.80 19.01
C ALA A 310 -2.17 6.47 18.18
N VAL A 311 -3.29 6.81 18.81
CA VAL A 311 -4.36 7.58 18.14
C VAL A 311 -3.87 8.98 17.77
N GLY A 312 -3.18 9.65 18.71
CA GLY A 312 -2.65 10.99 18.49
C GLY A 312 -1.66 11.04 17.33
N GLU A 313 -0.74 10.09 17.24
CA GLU A 313 0.25 9.96 16.16
C GLU A 313 -0.41 9.70 14.80
N ALA A 314 -1.42 8.83 14.74
CA ALA A 314 -2.17 8.64 13.50
C ALA A 314 -2.81 9.94 13.00
N ILE A 315 -3.26 10.81 13.90
CA ILE A 315 -3.84 12.12 13.56
C ILE A 315 -2.76 13.13 13.19
N THR A 316 -1.63 13.21 13.92
CA THR A 316 -0.53 14.10 13.54
C THR A 316 0.04 13.75 12.17
N ASN A 317 0.26 12.47 11.88
CA ASN A 317 0.65 12.00 10.56
C ASN A 317 -0.38 12.37 9.48
N LEU A 318 -1.68 12.17 9.77
CA LEU A 318 -2.76 12.49 8.82
C LEU A 318 -2.85 13.99 8.50
N CYS A 319 -2.41 14.88 9.40
CA CYS A 319 -2.40 16.34 9.19
C CYS A 319 -1.54 16.79 7.99
N ALA A 320 -0.60 15.98 7.52
CA ALA A 320 0.13 16.24 6.27
C ALA A 320 -0.81 16.22 5.05
N ALA A 321 -1.92 15.47 5.12
CA ALA A 321 -2.94 15.41 4.09
C ALA A 321 -3.97 16.55 4.23
N PRO A 322 -4.62 16.99 3.13
CA PRO A 322 -5.62 18.04 3.14
C PRO A 322 -7.00 17.56 3.64
N VAL A 323 -7.03 17.04 4.85
CA VAL A 323 -8.27 16.66 5.55
C VAL A 323 -8.93 17.90 6.16
N GLU A 324 -10.25 18.03 5.99
CA GLU A 324 -10.96 19.25 6.37
C GLU A 324 -11.50 19.20 7.80
N THR A 325 -11.99 18.06 8.28
CA THR A 325 -12.59 17.94 9.61
C THR A 325 -12.29 16.59 10.26
N LEU A 326 -12.14 16.58 11.59
CA LEU A 326 -11.86 15.35 12.34
C LEU A 326 -13.00 14.32 12.31
N ASP A 327 -14.24 14.76 12.24
CA ASP A 327 -15.41 13.88 12.23
C ASP A 327 -15.51 13.01 10.97
N THR A 328 -14.83 13.40 9.89
CA THR A 328 -14.69 12.59 8.68
C THR A 328 -13.67 11.46 8.83
N VAL A 329 -12.77 11.57 9.79
CA VAL A 329 -11.72 10.56 10.02
C VAL A 329 -12.35 9.29 10.59
N LYS A 330 -12.00 8.15 9.99
CA LYS A 330 -12.35 6.82 10.47
C LYS A 330 -11.08 6.06 10.83
N LEU A 331 -11.10 5.42 12.00
CA LEU A 331 -9.96 4.67 12.51
C LEU A 331 -10.20 3.17 12.35
N SER A 332 -9.16 2.45 12.00
CA SER A 332 -9.09 1.00 12.18
C SER A 332 -8.10 0.71 13.29
N ALA A 333 -8.50 -0.03 14.31
CA ALA A 333 -7.68 -0.30 15.47
C ALA A 333 -7.28 -1.78 15.52
N ASN A 334 -5.97 -2.05 15.49
CA ASN A 334 -5.41 -3.37 15.71
C ASN A 334 -4.92 -3.48 17.15
N TRP A 335 -5.65 -4.26 17.96
CA TRP A 335 -5.31 -4.56 19.35
C TRP A 335 -4.55 -5.87 19.43
N MET A 336 -3.39 -5.84 20.05
CA MET A 336 -2.55 -7.02 20.24
C MET A 336 -2.19 -7.15 21.72
N ALA A 337 -2.38 -8.34 22.28
CA ALA A 337 -2.08 -8.63 23.66
C ALA A 337 -1.90 -10.14 23.89
N ALA A 338 -1.19 -10.51 24.94
CA ALA A 338 -1.12 -11.89 25.41
C ALA A 338 -2.24 -12.13 26.45
N ALA A 339 -3.50 -12.16 26.00
CA ALA A 339 -4.66 -12.31 26.88
C ALA A 339 -4.58 -13.62 27.70
N GLY A 340 -4.92 -13.53 28.98
CA GLY A 340 -4.79 -14.63 29.93
C GLY A 340 -3.37 -14.79 30.52
N PHE A 341 -2.42 -13.96 30.11
CA PHE A 341 -1.13 -13.82 30.77
C PHE A 341 -1.25 -12.79 31.91
N ASP A 342 -0.50 -13.02 33.01
CA ASP A 342 -0.65 -12.21 34.23
C ASP A 342 -0.52 -10.70 33.95
N GLY A 343 -1.64 -9.99 34.18
CA GLY A 343 -1.73 -8.55 34.04
C GLY A 343 -2.07 -8.01 32.65
N GLU A 344 -1.83 -8.73 31.57
CA GLU A 344 -2.05 -8.25 30.19
C GLU A 344 -3.53 -7.94 29.91
N ASP A 345 -4.46 -8.73 30.48
CA ASP A 345 -5.91 -8.45 30.36
C ASP A 345 -6.29 -7.10 31.01
N ALA A 346 -5.67 -6.74 32.14
CA ALA A 346 -5.94 -5.47 32.82
C ALA A 346 -5.38 -4.28 32.02
N LEU A 347 -4.15 -4.43 31.49
CA LEU A 347 -3.50 -3.41 30.66
C LEU A 347 -4.27 -3.19 29.35
N LEU A 348 -4.77 -4.27 28.72
CA LEU A 348 -5.62 -4.17 27.54
C LEU A 348 -6.93 -3.44 27.86
N TYR A 349 -7.58 -3.75 28.98
CA TYR A 349 -8.81 -3.06 29.40
C TYR A 349 -8.59 -1.56 29.57
N ASP A 350 -7.48 -1.15 30.23
CA ASP A 350 -7.16 0.24 30.45
C ASP A 350 -6.89 0.99 29.12
N ALA A 351 -6.17 0.36 28.20
CA ALA A 351 -5.91 0.90 26.86
C ALA A 351 -7.22 1.09 26.08
N VAL A 352 -8.06 0.06 25.99
CA VAL A 352 -9.35 0.12 25.28
C VAL A 352 -10.27 1.16 25.90
N ARG A 353 -10.34 1.24 27.24
CA ARG A 353 -11.15 2.24 27.94
C ARG A 353 -10.68 3.67 27.66
N ALA A 354 -9.35 3.90 27.68
CA ALA A 354 -8.77 5.22 27.44
C ALA A 354 -9.08 5.73 26.03
N VAL A 355 -9.06 4.87 25.04
CA VAL A 355 -9.37 5.23 23.65
C VAL A 355 -10.87 5.24 23.40
N GLY A 356 -11.55 4.14 23.65
CA GLY A 356 -12.93 3.93 23.20
C GLY A 356 -13.98 4.65 24.03
N MET A 357 -13.72 4.89 25.35
CA MET A 357 -14.67 5.54 26.24
C MET A 357 -14.32 6.97 26.62
N ALA A 358 -13.11 7.43 26.33
CA ALA A 358 -12.67 8.78 26.64
C ALA A 358 -12.21 9.51 25.37
N LEU A 359 -11.04 9.18 24.81
CA LEU A 359 -10.40 9.96 23.76
C LEU A 359 -11.26 10.09 22.49
N CYS A 360 -11.76 8.97 21.95
CA CYS A 360 -12.52 9.01 20.71
C CYS A 360 -13.84 9.78 20.83
N PRO A 361 -14.63 9.62 21.92
CA PRO A 361 -15.79 10.48 22.16
C PRO A 361 -15.46 11.97 22.30
N ASP A 362 -14.34 12.32 22.98
CA ASP A 362 -13.93 13.71 23.18
C ASP A 362 -13.50 14.41 21.88
N LEU A 363 -13.05 13.62 20.89
CA LEU A 363 -12.61 14.09 19.59
C LEU A 363 -13.60 13.88 18.44
N ASP A 364 -14.77 13.29 18.71
CA ASP A 364 -15.76 12.84 17.69
C ASP A 364 -15.17 11.85 16.67
N LEU A 365 -14.18 11.06 17.08
CA LEU A 365 -13.58 10.02 16.27
C LEU A 365 -14.35 8.72 16.38
N ALA A 366 -14.38 7.93 15.30
CA ALA A 366 -15.00 6.62 15.27
C ALA A 366 -14.01 5.53 14.88
N ILE A 367 -14.11 4.38 15.55
CA ILE A 367 -13.40 3.14 15.22
C ILE A 367 -14.44 2.12 14.72
N PRO A 368 -14.86 2.18 13.45
CA PRO A 368 -15.89 1.28 12.91
C PRO A 368 -15.41 -0.13 12.71
N VAL A 369 -14.10 -0.31 12.55
CA VAL A 369 -13.47 -1.61 12.29
C VAL A 369 -12.18 -1.76 13.09
N GLY A 370 -11.77 -2.99 13.28
CA GLY A 370 -10.54 -3.31 13.95
C GLY A 370 -10.30 -4.81 13.97
N LYS A 371 -9.20 -5.20 14.58
CA LYS A 371 -8.80 -6.59 14.73
C LYS A 371 -8.19 -6.81 16.11
N ASP A 372 -8.47 -7.97 16.70
CA ASP A 372 -7.87 -8.43 17.93
C ASP A 372 -6.91 -9.58 17.68
N SER A 373 -5.68 -9.46 18.17
CA SER A 373 -4.69 -10.54 18.19
C SER A 373 -4.31 -10.80 19.64
N LEU A 374 -5.02 -11.73 20.30
CA LEU A 374 -4.97 -11.89 21.75
C LEU A 374 -4.07 -13.04 22.23
N SER A 375 -3.29 -13.65 21.34
CA SER A 375 -2.37 -14.74 21.68
C SER A 375 -0.90 -14.36 21.41
N MET A 376 -0.53 -13.11 21.68
CA MET A 376 0.76 -12.52 21.31
C MET A 376 1.89 -12.96 22.23
N GLN A 377 2.30 -14.21 22.08
CA GLN A 377 3.46 -14.79 22.75
C GLN A 377 4.19 -15.75 21.83
N ALA A 378 5.49 -15.87 22.01
CA ALA A 378 6.33 -16.88 21.37
C ALA A 378 6.92 -17.81 22.44
N GLN A 379 6.99 -19.09 22.12
CA GLN A 379 7.60 -20.11 22.98
C GLN A 379 8.53 -20.96 22.12
N TRP A 380 9.71 -21.27 22.61
CA TRP A 380 10.67 -22.13 21.89
C TRP A 380 11.59 -22.87 22.86
N ASP A 381 12.18 -23.94 22.35
CA ASP A 381 13.18 -24.76 23.06
C ASP A 381 14.53 -24.66 22.36
N ASP A 382 15.62 -24.75 23.09
CA ASP A 382 16.99 -24.69 22.56
C ASP A 382 17.42 -26.00 21.85
N GLY A 383 16.55 -26.58 21.03
CA GLY A 383 16.89 -27.70 20.18
C GLY A 383 17.36 -28.94 20.92
N ALA A 384 16.70 -29.35 22.01
CA ALA A 384 17.02 -30.55 22.73
C ALA A 384 16.56 -31.82 21.99
N SER A 385 17.47 -32.80 21.95
CA SER A 385 17.33 -34.14 21.39
C SER A 385 15.97 -34.81 21.69
N ASP A 386 15.53 -35.66 20.78
CA ASP A 386 14.33 -36.50 20.72
C ASP A 386 14.00 -37.38 21.95
N ALA A 387 14.40 -37.06 23.17
CA ALA A 387 14.37 -37.99 24.29
C ALA A 387 13.66 -37.53 25.57
N ALA A 388 12.91 -36.42 25.59
CA ALA A 388 12.13 -36.06 26.79
C ALA A 388 10.73 -35.57 26.47
N PRO A 389 9.67 -36.00 27.17
CA PRO A 389 8.34 -35.46 27.00
C PRO A 389 8.31 -34.00 27.46
N ALA A 390 7.70 -33.13 26.69
CA ALA A 390 7.60 -31.69 26.88
C ALA A 390 7.02 -31.31 28.26
N SER A 391 7.89 -31.04 29.21
CA SER A 391 7.56 -30.11 30.29
C SER A 391 7.71 -28.70 29.73
N ALA A 392 7.01 -27.72 30.24
CA ALA A 392 6.92 -26.34 29.80
C ALA A 392 8.08 -25.84 28.89
N PRO A 393 7.82 -25.02 27.81
CA PRO A 393 8.87 -24.55 26.90
C PRO A 393 10.01 -23.87 27.66
N ALA A 394 11.26 -24.08 27.21
CA ALA A 394 12.45 -23.56 27.88
C ALA A 394 12.50 -22.02 27.82
N HIS A 395 11.96 -21.42 26.77
CA HIS A 395 11.94 -19.98 26.58
C HIS A 395 10.54 -19.51 26.21
N ARG A 396 10.22 -18.32 26.71
CA ARG A 396 8.94 -17.64 26.42
C ARG A 396 9.17 -16.14 26.30
N SER A 397 8.61 -15.53 25.26
CA SER A 397 8.51 -14.09 25.10
C SER A 397 7.04 -13.70 25.03
N VAL A 398 6.66 -12.67 25.77
CA VAL A 398 5.30 -12.13 25.83
C VAL A 398 5.33 -10.72 25.28
N SER A 399 4.51 -10.43 24.27
CA SER A 399 4.36 -9.09 23.74
C SER A 399 3.59 -8.22 24.74
N PRO A 400 4.01 -6.97 25.00
CA PRO A 400 3.18 -6.01 25.70
C PRO A 400 1.92 -5.69 24.90
N VAL A 401 0.92 -5.12 25.58
CA VAL A 401 -0.25 -4.56 24.90
C VAL A 401 0.23 -3.58 23.82
N SER A 402 -0.21 -3.80 22.60
CA SER A 402 0.13 -2.94 21.46
C SER A 402 -1.13 -2.52 20.74
N LEU A 403 -1.18 -1.25 20.35
CA LEU A 403 -2.24 -0.70 19.51
C LEU A 403 -1.61 -0.09 18.27
N VAL A 404 -2.01 -0.59 17.10
CA VAL A 404 -1.71 0.05 15.82
C VAL A 404 -3.00 0.63 15.27
N VAL A 405 -2.99 1.93 15.02
CA VAL A 405 -4.13 2.69 14.50
C VAL A 405 -3.85 3.09 13.07
N SER A 406 -4.76 2.75 12.17
CA SER A 406 -4.78 3.30 10.81
C SER A 406 -5.90 4.33 10.72
N ALA A 407 -5.58 5.55 10.32
CA ALA A 407 -6.54 6.64 10.12
C ALA A 407 -6.81 6.80 8.62
N PHE A 408 -8.08 6.96 8.27
CA PHE A 408 -8.55 7.18 6.91
C PHE A 408 -9.43 8.40 6.85
N ALA A 409 -9.27 9.23 5.83
CA ALA A 409 -10.13 10.39 5.63
C ALA A 409 -10.26 10.77 4.16
N PRO A 410 -11.45 11.23 3.71
CA PRO A 410 -11.59 11.77 2.38
C PRO A 410 -10.83 13.10 2.26
N VAL A 411 -10.25 13.34 1.10
CA VAL A 411 -9.63 14.60 0.73
C VAL A 411 -10.26 15.14 -0.56
N ALA A 412 -10.57 16.44 -0.58
CA ALA A 412 -11.19 17.06 -1.74
C ALA A 412 -10.16 17.43 -2.82
N ASP A 413 -8.95 17.77 -2.42
CA ASP A 413 -7.87 18.15 -3.33
C ASP A 413 -6.51 17.66 -2.79
N ALA A 414 -6.04 16.54 -3.32
CA ALA A 414 -4.77 15.93 -2.96
C ALA A 414 -3.54 16.77 -3.34
N SER A 415 -3.68 17.80 -4.17
CA SER A 415 -2.55 18.61 -4.64
C SER A 415 -1.98 19.55 -3.56
N THR A 416 -2.72 19.79 -2.48
CA THR A 416 -2.34 20.67 -1.37
C THR A 416 -1.73 19.95 -0.17
N GLN A 417 -1.29 18.72 -0.35
CA GLN A 417 -0.58 17.94 0.67
C GLN A 417 0.76 18.56 1.05
N LEU A 418 1.16 18.35 2.30
CA LEU A 418 2.45 18.78 2.84
C LEU A 418 3.43 17.59 2.88
N THR A 419 4.71 17.90 2.90
CA THR A 419 5.79 16.91 3.00
C THR A 419 6.93 17.42 3.87
N PRO A 420 7.85 16.57 4.34
CA PRO A 420 9.07 16.96 5.04
C PRO A 420 10.09 17.73 4.20
N LEU A 421 9.87 17.92 2.90
CA LEU A 421 10.81 18.60 2.01
C LEU A 421 10.88 20.09 2.34
N LEU A 422 12.02 20.52 2.87
CA LEU A 422 12.26 21.92 3.20
C LEU A 422 12.42 22.78 1.93
N ALA A 423 11.75 23.89 1.90
CA ALA A 423 11.98 24.95 0.93
C ALA A 423 13.36 25.60 1.20
N ARG A 424 14.04 26.00 0.11
CA ARG A 424 15.43 26.52 0.15
C ARG A 424 15.51 28.03 0.23
N GLU A 425 14.42 28.72 0.56
CA GLU A 425 14.37 30.15 0.77
C GLU A 425 15.29 30.56 1.92
N ALA A 426 15.96 31.70 1.76
CA ALA A 426 16.99 32.14 2.70
C ALA A 426 16.44 32.57 4.09
N ASP A 427 15.21 33.04 4.16
CA ASP A 427 14.58 33.46 5.40
C ASP A 427 13.36 32.60 5.74
N THR A 428 13.62 31.46 6.38
CA THR A 428 12.58 30.57 6.92
C THR A 428 12.97 30.11 8.31
N ASP A 429 11.96 29.78 9.12
CA ASP A 429 12.14 29.14 10.43
C ASP A 429 11.40 27.80 10.48
N LEU A 430 11.96 26.87 11.27
CA LEU A 430 11.28 25.66 11.67
C LEU A 430 10.64 25.86 13.05
N TRP A 431 9.34 25.59 13.10
CA TRP A 431 8.55 25.69 14.31
C TRP A 431 8.15 24.30 14.78
N LEU A 432 8.39 23.99 16.04
CA LEU A 432 7.81 22.83 16.71
C LEU A 432 6.47 23.24 17.32
N ILE A 433 5.42 22.45 17.03
CA ILE A 433 4.15 22.52 17.75
C ILE A 433 4.05 21.25 18.59
N GLY A 434 4.39 21.35 19.89
CA GLY A 434 4.49 20.21 20.79
C GLY A 434 3.29 20.12 21.73
N LEU A 435 2.47 19.08 21.61
CA LEU A 435 1.20 18.94 22.35
C LEU A 435 1.40 18.62 23.85
N GLY A 436 2.61 18.26 24.25
CA GLY A 436 2.99 18.11 25.67
C GLY A 436 3.01 19.41 26.46
N ALA A 437 2.86 20.59 25.82
CA ALA A 437 2.84 21.93 26.45
C ALA A 437 3.99 22.12 27.46
N GLY A 438 5.21 21.97 26.98
CA GLY A 438 6.43 22.10 27.80
C GLY A 438 6.81 20.88 28.62
N LYS A 439 5.98 19.83 28.68
CA LYS A 439 6.40 18.53 29.21
C LYS A 439 7.40 17.92 28.22
N GLN A 440 8.47 17.38 28.74
CA GLN A 440 9.56 16.78 27.98
C GLN A 440 9.90 15.42 28.59
N ARG A 441 8.90 14.51 28.53
CA ARG A 441 8.95 13.18 29.14
C ARG A 441 9.79 12.23 28.30
N LEU A 442 10.69 11.48 28.92
CA LEU A 442 11.61 10.54 28.27
C LEU A 442 11.31 9.07 28.54
N GLY A 443 10.35 8.75 29.43
CA GLY A 443 10.01 7.36 29.73
C GLY A 443 9.60 6.61 28.45
N GLY A 444 10.19 5.46 28.18
CA GLY A 444 9.92 4.65 27.01
C GLY A 444 10.54 5.14 25.70
N SER A 445 11.18 6.33 25.67
CA SER A 445 11.75 6.91 24.45
C SER A 445 12.88 6.07 23.85
N VAL A 446 13.14 6.26 22.56
CA VAL A 446 14.29 5.62 21.89
C VAL A 446 15.60 6.03 22.57
N LEU A 447 15.74 7.29 23.02
CA LEU A 447 16.91 7.69 23.77
C LEU A 447 17.11 6.81 25.02
N ALA A 448 16.05 6.51 25.76
CA ALA A 448 16.09 5.65 26.92
C ALA A 448 16.42 4.19 26.57
N GLN A 449 15.96 3.71 25.41
CA GLN A 449 16.23 2.37 24.91
C GLN A 449 17.70 2.17 24.50
N VAL A 450 18.34 3.19 23.89
CA VAL A 450 19.73 3.08 23.41
C VAL A 450 20.78 3.38 24.47
N HIS A 451 20.36 3.84 25.66
CA HIS A 451 21.25 4.08 26.78
C HIS A 451 20.97 3.07 27.90
N PRO A 452 21.87 2.11 28.14
CA PRO A 452 21.74 1.21 29.27
C PRO A 452 21.80 1.99 30.58
N GLY A 453 20.91 1.66 31.51
CA GLY A 453 20.97 2.15 32.88
C GLY A 453 22.20 1.64 33.66
N GLU A 454 22.36 2.10 34.89
CA GLU A 454 23.36 1.52 35.83
C GLU A 454 22.99 0.04 36.07
N GLY A 455 23.84 -0.87 35.60
CA GLY A 455 23.65 -2.32 35.75
C GLY A 455 23.10 -2.97 34.47
N ALA A 456 22.43 -4.11 34.61
CA ALA A 456 21.92 -4.92 33.51
C ALA A 456 20.52 -4.48 33.01
N LEU A 457 19.89 -3.49 33.63
CA LEU A 457 18.54 -3.05 33.30
C LEU A 457 18.57 -1.81 32.42
N PRO A 458 17.69 -1.70 31.40
CA PRO A 458 17.56 -0.49 30.59
C PRO A 458 17.06 0.68 31.44
N ALA A 459 17.51 1.89 31.15
CA ALA A 459 17.07 3.13 31.79
C ALA A 459 15.74 3.61 31.18
N PHE A 460 14.74 2.74 31.19
CA PHE A 460 13.51 2.87 30.41
C PHE A 460 12.37 3.58 31.16
N ALA A 461 12.40 3.61 32.49
CA ALA A 461 11.36 4.19 33.32
C ALA A 461 11.36 5.74 33.28
N GLY A 462 10.36 6.29 33.90
CA GLY A 462 10.13 7.72 34.03
C GLY A 462 8.75 8.13 33.52
N PRO A 463 8.40 9.41 33.61
CA PRO A 463 7.17 9.92 33.05
C PRO A 463 7.12 9.66 31.53
N VAL A 464 6.05 9.02 31.07
CA VAL A 464 5.84 8.73 29.63
C VAL A 464 5.12 9.89 28.95
N PRO A 465 5.38 10.12 27.64
CA PRO A 465 4.54 10.96 26.81
C PRO A 465 3.08 10.49 26.84
N ASP A 466 2.15 11.45 26.81
CA ASP A 466 0.72 11.17 26.80
C ASP A 466 -0.05 12.31 26.15
N LEU A 467 -1.18 12.01 25.53
CA LEU A 467 -2.15 13.01 25.10
C LEU A 467 -2.99 13.44 26.30
N ASP A 468 -2.41 14.32 27.12
CA ASP A 468 -3.03 14.81 28.36
C ASP A 468 -4.32 15.63 28.14
N ASP A 469 -4.44 16.28 26.99
CA ASP A 469 -5.56 17.15 26.64
C ASP A 469 -5.98 16.92 25.18
N PRO A 470 -7.08 16.21 24.94
CA PRO A 470 -7.58 15.95 23.59
C PRO A 470 -7.89 17.24 22.80
N GLN A 471 -8.26 18.34 23.47
CA GLN A 471 -8.58 19.58 22.78
C GLN A 471 -7.35 20.26 22.18
N ARG A 472 -6.16 19.99 22.69
CA ARG A 472 -4.91 20.44 22.04
C ARG A 472 -4.68 19.72 20.71
N LEU A 473 -5.01 18.42 20.62
CA LEU A 473 -4.91 17.70 19.35
C LEU A 473 -5.93 18.24 18.33
N ARG A 474 -7.15 18.56 18.77
CA ARG A 474 -8.15 19.21 17.91
C ARG A 474 -7.64 20.56 17.42
N GLY A 475 -7.16 21.42 18.34
CA GLY A 475 -6.59 22.73 17.99
C GLY A 475 -5.39 22.61 17.05
N PHE A 476 -4.55 21.60 17.23
CA PHE A 476 -3.43 21.32 16.35
C PHE A 476 -3.88 20.95 14.93
N PHE A 477 -4.85 20.05 14.82
CA PHE A 477 -5.42 19.67 13.53
C PHE A 477 -6.00 20.89 12.80
N GLU A 478 -6.76 21.71 13.51
CA GLU A 478 -7.35 22.94 12.96
C GLU A 478 -6.29 23.98 12.58
N LEU A 479 -5.24 24.14 13.39
CA LEU A 479 -4.10 25.03 13.10
C LEU A 479 -3.41 24.62 11.79
N VAL A 480 -3.07 23.33 11.65
CA VAL A 480 -2.36 22.84 10.44
C VAL A 480 -3.26 22.96 9.21
N ARG A 481 -4.55 22.63 9.33
CA ARG A 481 -5.54 22.81 8.25
C ARG A 481 -5.62 24.26 7.80
N ASP A 482 -5.79 25.21 8.73
CA ASP A 482 -5.97 26.62 8.42
C ASP A 482 -4.66 27.22 7.88
N ALA A 483 -3.51 26.90 8.46
CA ALA A 483 -2.21 27.36 8.00
C ALA A 483 -1.85 26.85 6.60
N ARG A 484 -2.21 25.59 6.27
CA ARG A 484 -2.09 25.03 4.92
C ARG A 484 -3.01 25.78 3.94
N ARG A 485 -4.28 25.96 4.29
CA ARG A 485 -5.25 26.68 3.45
C ARG A 485 -4.82 28.12 3.16
N ASP A 486 -4.22 28.78 4.13
CA ASP A 486 -3.73 30.15 4.00
C ASP A 486 -2.34 30.22 3.31
N GLY A 487 -1.75 29.07 2.94
CA GLY A 487 -0.44 28.98 2.28
C GLY A 487 0.73 29.42 3.16
N LEU A 488 0.62 29.26 4.48
CA LEU A 488 1.64 29.66 5.44
C LEU A 488 2.71 28.60 5.67
N LEU A 489 2.42 27.34 5.36
CA LEU A 489 3.31 26.22 5.58
C LEU A 489 4.05 25.84 4.30
N LEU A 490 5.38 25.76 4.38
CA LEU A 490 6.26 25.33 3.30
C LEU A 490 6.61 23.83 3.39
N ALA A 491 6.71 23.30 4.62
CA ALA A 491 6.97 21.91 4.89
C ALA A 491 6.29 21.48 6.21
N TYR A 492 6.09 20.19 6.36
CA TYR A 492 5.49 19.55 7.53
C TYR A 492 6.14 18.19 7.77
N HIS A 493 6.41 17.86 9.03
CA HIS A 493 6.80 16.52 9.46
C HIS A 493 6.33 16.26 10.88
N ASP A 494 5.72 15.12 11.17
CA ASP A 494 5.30 14.81 12.52
C ASP A 494 6.51 14.55 13.44
N ARG A 495 6.29 14.67 14.74
CA ARG A 495 7.28 14.30 15.76
C ARG A 495 6.88 12.96 16.36
N SER A 496 7.68 11.94 16.11
CA SER A 496 7.46 10.57 16.46
C SER A 496 8.69 9.99 17.21
N ASP A 497 9.02 8.73 16.94
CA ASP A 497 10.18 8.05 17.54
C ASP A 497 11.50 8.80 17.29
N GLY A 498 12.31 8.94 18.34
CA GLY A 498 13.54 9.73 18.31
C GLY A 498 13.34 11.22 18.50
N GLY A 499 12.10 11.68 18.67
CA GLY A 499 11.74 13.05 19.02
C GLY A 499 12.01 14.08 17.93
N ALA A 500 12.08 15.34 18.31
CA ALA A 500 12.31 16.43 17.36
C ALA A 500 13.66 16.35 16.65
N PHE A 501 14.68 15.72 17.26
CA PHE A 501 15.98 15.55 16.63
C PHE A 501 15.91 14.65 15.41
N ALA A 502 15.22 13.51 15.50
CA ALA A 502 15.03 12.61 14.37
C ALA A 502 14.23 13.28 13.25
N ALA A 503 13.08 13.92 13.57
CA ALA A 503 12.26 14.62 12.58
C ALA A 503 13.03 15.75 11.87
N LEU A 504 13.82 16.55 12.60
CA LEU A 504 14.68 17.59 12.03
C LEU A 504 15.73 17.00 11.08
N CYS A 505 16.37 15.90 11.47
CA CYS A 505 17.34 15.21 10.63
C CYS A 505 16.71 14.68 9.36
N GLU A 506 15.54 14.08 9.42
CA GLU A 506 14.81 13.53 8.26
C GLU A 506 14.40 14.64 7.28
N MET A 507 13.92 15.78 7.79
CA MET A 507 13.68 16.97 6.96
C MET A 507 14.98 17.47 6.29
N ALA A 508 16.08 17.51 7.02
CA ALA A 508 17.39 17.90 6.50
C ALA A 508 17.90 16.93 5.42
N PHE A 509 17.69 15.61 5.65
CA PHE A 509 18.09 14.57 4.69
C PHE A 509 17.27 14.65 3.41
N ALA A 510 15.95 14.76 3.51
CA ALA A 510 15.06 14.87 2.36
C ALA A 510 15.35 16.10 1.49
N SER A 511 15.96 17.13 2.06
CA SER A 511 16.18 18.43 1.43
C SER A 511 17.64 18.70 1.05
N HIS A 512 18.58 17.83 1.46
CA HIS A 512 20.02 18.07 1.36
C HIS A 512 20.37 19.48 1.87
N LEU A 513 19.93 19.76 3.10
CA LEU A 513 20.23 20.98 3.85
C LEU A 513 20.86 20.62 5.20
N GLY A 514 21.66 21.53 5.73
CA GLY A 514 22.06 21.48 7.12
C GLY A 514 21.05 22.22 8.00
N LEU A 515 21.26 22.21 9.33
CA LEU A 515 20.40 22.85 10.29
C LEU A 515 21.20 23.54 11.39
N ASP A 516 20.74 24.72 11.81
CA ASP A 516 21.11 25.35 13.08
C ASP A 516 19.90 25.23 14.02
N ILE A 517 20.00 24.37 15.05
CA ILE A 517 18.96 24.06 16.03
C ILE A 517 19.22 24.91 17.28
N GLY A 518 18.32 25.83 17.61
CA GLY A 518 18.44 26.72 18.77
C GLY A 518 17.66 26.16 19.97
N LEU A 519 18.31 26.09 21.12
CA LEU A 519 17.69 25.64 22.37
C LEU A 519 17.14 26.77 23.23
N ASP A 520 17.37 28.01 22.85
CA ASP A 520 16.94 29.19 23.62
C ASP A 520 15.42 29.16 23.87
N GLY A 521 15.03 29.06 25.14
CA GLY A 521 13.63 28.96 25.53
C GLY A 521 12.97 27.61 25.34
N TRP A 522 13.70 26.57 24.88
CA TRP A 522 13.14 25.22 24.62
C TRP A 522 13.34 24.26 25.79
N GLY A 523 13.85 24.70 26.92
CA GLY A 523 14.11 23.91 28.13
C GLY A 523 15.55 24.00 28.57
N GLU A 524 15.83 23.51 29.79
CA GLU A 524 17.17 23.58 30.40
C GLU A 524 18.05 22.35 30.06
N ASP A 525 17.41 21.25 29.59
CA ASP A 525 18.10 19.98 29.30
C ASP A 525 18.00 19.67 27.79
N PRO A 526 19.10 19.74 27.04
CA PRO A 526 19.14 19.50 25.60
C PRO A 526 18.65 18.09 25.22
N PHE A 527 18.88 17.10 26.08
CA PHE A 527 18.42 15.73 25.81
C PHE A 527 16.89 15.65 25.90
N ARG A 528 16.32 16.28 26.94
CA ARG A 528 14.86 16.33 27.08
C ARG A 528 14.20 17.14 25.95
N ALA A 529 14.78 18.26 25.55
CA ALA A 529 14.26 19.06 24.46
C ALA A 529 14.26 18.30 23.13
N LEU A 530 15.38 17.71 22.76
CA LEU A 530 15.58 17.11 21.42
C LEU A 530 14.95 15.73 21.26
N PHE A 531 14.96 14.90 22.32
CA PHE A 531 14.63 13.48 22.22
C PHE A 531 13.35 13.06 22.93
N ASN A 532 12.57 14.00 23.51
CA ASN A 532 11.23 13.66 23.97
C ASN A 532 10.32 13.33 22.78
N GLU A 533 9.48 12.33 22.97
CA GLU A 533 8.57 11.82 21.94
C GLU A 533 7.12 12.22 22.25
N GLU A 534 6.93 13.42 22.79
CA GLU A 534 5.60 14.03 22.91
C GLU A 534 4.99 14.24 21.52
N LEU A 535 3.67 14.10 21.39
CA LEU A 535 2.98 14.38 20.12
C LEU A 535 3.24 15.80 19.61
N GLY A 536 3.23 15.95 18.31
CA GLY A 536 3.38 17.23 17.66
C GLY A 536 3.98 17.13 16.27
N ALA A 537 4.35 18.26 15.69
CA ALA A 537 5.00 18.31 14.39
C ALA A 537 5.97 19.48 14.27
N ILE A 538 6.86 19.39 13.28
CA ILE A 538 7.74 20.45 12.85
C ILE A 538 7.21 21.01 11.53
N VAL A 539 7.04 22.32 11.47
CA VAL A 539 6.57 23.02 10.26
C VAL A 539 7.58 24.07 9.84
N GLN A 540 7.73 24.27 8.53
CA GLN A 540 8.53 25.36 7.97
C GLN A 540 7.64 26.54 7.60
N VAL A 541 8.00 27.73 8.05
CA VAL A 541 7.28 28.98 7.82
C VAL A 541 8.23 30.03 7.24
N ALA A 542 7.80 30.72 6.17
CA ALA A 542 8.56 31.82 5.58
C ALA A 542 8.64 33.02 6.52
N GLY A 543 9.73 33.78 6.43
CA GLY A 543 9.97 34.93 7.28
C GLY A 543 8.87 35.96 7.24
N GLU A 544 8.30 36.19 6.07
CA GLU A 544 7.18 37.13 5.87
C GLU A 544 5.87 36.66 6.52
N ASN A 545 5.72 35.33 6.70
CA ASN A 545 4.50 34.69 7.25
C ASN A 545 4.57 34.50 8.78
N ARG A 546 5.68 34.80 9.45
CA ARG A 546 5.85 34.56 10.90
C ARG A 546 4.75 35.13 11.78
N ALA A 547 4.34 36.38 11.51
CA ALA A 547 3.31 37.05 12.30
C ALA A 547 1.94 36.37 12.07
N ALA A 548 1.56 36.13 10.82
CA ALA A 548 0.30 35.47 10.47
C ALA A 548 0.20 34.07 11.08
N PHE A 549 1.30 33.34 11.06
CA PHE A 549 1.34 32.00 11.68
C PHE A 549 1.23 32.07 13.20
N ALA A 550 1.93 33.03 13.86
CA ALA A 550 1.81 33.23 15.30
C ALA A 550 0.38 33.63 15.72
N ASP A 551 -0.31 34.45 14.93
CA ASP A 551 -1.72 34.81 15.16
C ASP A 551 -2.66 33.58 15.03
N LEU A 552 -2.36 32.65 14.11
CA LEU A 552 -3.09 31.37 14.00
C LEU A 552 -2.84 30.47 15.22
N VAL A 553 -1.60 30.36 15.67
CA VAL A 553 -1.22 29.60 16.87
C VAL A 553 -1.98 30.11 18.10
N GLU A 554 -2.08 31.42 18.27
CA GLU A 554 -2.85 32.06 19.38
C GLU A 554 -4.35 31.74 19.23
N ARG A 555 -4.91 31.88 18.03
CA ARG A 555 -6.33 31.61 17.73
C ARG A 555 -6.75 30.21 18.10
N HIS A 556 -5.88 29.22 17.85
CA HIS A 556 -6.12 27.80 18.18
C HIS A 556 -5.65 27.42 19.59
N ALA A 557 -5.35 28.41 20.46
CA ALA A 557 -4.94 28.21 21.85
C ALA A 557 -3.68 27.34 22.03
N LEU A 558 -2.73 27.43 21.10
CA LEU A 558 -1.49 26.62 21.09
C LEU A 558 -0.22 27.45 21.35
N THR A 559 -0.34 28.62 21.90
CA THR A 559 0.81 29.52 22.18
C THR A 559 1.86 28.85 23.07
N GLU A 560 1.44 28.08 24.07
CA GLU A 560 2.35 27.30 24.94
C GLU A 560 2.96 26.06 24.26
N CYS A 561 2.42 25.70 23.12
CA CYS A 561 2.82 24.50 22.36
C CYS A 561 3.79 24.84 21.21
N ALA A 562 3.81 26.09 20.73
CA ALA A 562 4.52 26.47 19.52
C ALA A 562 5.81 27.24 19.83
N GLN A 563 6.91 26.80 19.21
CA GLN A 563 8.23 27.40 19.40
C GLN A 563 9.06 27.33 18.12
N ARG A 564 9.81 28.40 17.84
CA ARG A 564 10.84 28.35 16.78
C ARG A 564 12.06 27.62 17.31
N ILE A 565 12.48 26.58 16.60
CA ILE A 565 13.51 25.67 17.10
C ILE A 565 14.72 25.56 16.17
N ALA A 566 14.58 25.84 14.88
CA ALA A 566 15.71 25.67 13.97
C ALA A 566 15.60 26.56 12.72
N ARG A 567 16.73 26.63 12.00
CA ARG A 567 16.83 27.25 10.67
C ARG A 567 17.59 26.36 9.71
N PRO A 568 17.08 26.17 8.48
CA PRO A 568 17.82 25.48 7.45
C PRO A 568 19.05 26.26 7.00
N THR A 569 20.12 25.54 6.68
CA THR A 569 21.38 26.11 6.16
C THR A 569 21.87 25.33 4.95
N THR A 570 22.71 25.94 4.11
CA THR A 570 23.31 25.25 2.97
C THR A 570 24.60 24.52 3.32
N ALA A 571 25.09 24.68 4.54
CA ALA A 571 26.28 23.97 5.01
C ALA A 571 25.95 22.51 5.33
N PRO A 572 26.81 21.53 5.01
CA PRO A 572 26.56 20.12 5.26
C PRO A 572 26.78 19.72 6.73
N VAL A 573 26.18 20.46 7.64
CA VAL A 573 26.30 20.29 9.09
C VAL A 573 24.97 20.49 9.79
N VAL A 574 24.77 19.78 10.89
CA VAL A 574 23.68 20.02 11.85
C VAL A 574 24.30 20.44 13.17
N ARG A 575 23.85 21.56 13.71
CA ARG A 575 24.36 22.13 14.97
C ARG A 575 23.24 22.30 15.96
N VAL A 576 23.58 22.06 17.23
CA VAL A 576 22.73 22.42 18.37
C VAL A 576 23.40 23.58 19.09
N ILE A 577 22.69 24.67 19.25
CA ILE A 577 23.21 25.96 19.70
C ILE A 577 22.39 26.48 20.88
N GLU A 578 23.06 26.95 21.93
CA GLU A 578 22.44 27.66 23.05
C GLU A 578 23.14 29.01 23.23
N GLY A 579 22.38 30.07 23.05
CA GLY A 579 22.93 31.43 22.99
C GLY A 579 23.94 31.59 21.86
N GLN A 580 25.26 31.62 22.21
CA GLN A 580 26.37 31.69 21.25
C GLN A 580 27.22 30.40 21.25
N ASP A 581 26.92 29.46 22.12
CA ASP A 581 27.69 28.23 22.28
C ASP A 581 27.13 27.10 21.40
N VAL A 582 28.04 26.38 20.71
CA VAL A 582 27.69 25.16 19.98
C VAL A 582 27.86 23.99 20.94
N LEU A 583 26.74 23.39 21.34
CA LEU A 583 26.74 22.24 22.25
C LEU A 583 27.12 20.95 21.56
N ALA A 584 26.73 20.81 20.28
CA ALA A 584 27.08 19.68 19.44
C ALA A 584 27.02 20.08 17.95
N GLU A 585 27.91 19.48 17.19
CA GLU A 585 27.97 19.62 15.73
C GLU A 585 28.24 18.24 15.10
N TRP A 586 27.48 17.91 14.06
CA TRP A 586 27.65 16.72 13.26
C TRP A 586 27.81 17.11 11.80
N ARG A 587 28.62 16.33 11.08
CA ARG A 587 28.54 16.37 9.62
C ARG A 587 27.23 15.73 9.17
N TRP A 588 26.60 16.30 8.17
CA TRP A 588 25.36 15.76 7.59
C TRP A 588 25.53 14.28 7.20
N GLU A 589 26.63 13.93 6.53
CA GLU A 589 26.93 12.55 6.13
C GLU A 589 27.03 11.57 7.30
N GLU A 590 27.52 12.00 8.43
CA GLU A 590 27.67 11.17 9.64
C GLU A 590 26.29 10.82 10.22
N LEU A 591 25.38 11.77 10.32
CA LEU A 591 24.00 11.54 10.75
C LEU A 591 23.25 10.67 9.75
N PHE A 592 23.42 10.95 8.46
CA PHE A 592 22.80 10.18 7.39
C PHE A 592 23.26 8.72 7.41
N ASP A 593 24.56 8.47 7.59
CA ASP A 593 25.10 7.11 7.71
C ASP A 593 24.55 6.35 8.91
N ALA A 594 24.34 7.02 10.06
CA ALA A 594 23.70 6.42 11.22
C ALA A 594 22.23 6.06 10.91
N TRP A 595 21.48 6.98 10.34
CA TRP A 595 20.07 6.78 9.96
C TRP A 595 19.88 5.71 8.88
N TRP A 596 20.80 5.62 7.90
CA TRP A 596 20.74 4.64 6.81
C TRP A 596 21.24 3.25 7.19
N SER A 597 21.88 3.12 8.36
CA SER A 597 22.63 1.92 8.76
C SER A 597 21.80 0.63 8.72
N VAL A 598 20.56 0.66 9.21
CA VAL A 598 19.67 -0.51 9.23
C VAL A 598 19.25 -0.92 7.83
N SER A 599 18.82 0.03 7.00
CA SER A 599 18.48 -0.25 5.59
C SER A 599 19.66 -0.88 4.86
N HIS A 600 20.85 -0.34 5.00
CA HIS A 600 22.05 -0.87 4.37
C HIS A 600 22.37 -2.30 4.85
N ALA A 601 22.32 -2.54 6.15
CA ALA A 601 22.58 -3.87 6.71
C ALA A 601 21.55 -4.92 6.21
N MET A 602 20.27 -4.57 6.20
CA MET A 602 19.19 -5.44 5.74
C MET A 602 19.29 -5.72 4.24
N GLN A 603 19.59 -4.69 3.43
CA GLN A 603 19.80 -4.85 1.99
C GLN A 603 21.00 -5.76 1.70
N LYS A 604 22.11 -5.60 2.42
CA LYS A 604 23.29 -6.48 2.25
C LYS A 604 23.01 -7.93 2.58
N LEU A 605 22.08 -8.22 3.51
CA LEU A 605 21.70 -9.59 3.87
C LEU A 605 20.74 -10.21 2.84
N ARG A 606 19.85 -9.40 2.26
CA ARG A 606 18.75 -9.87 1.41
C ARG A 606 19.06 -9.76 -0.08
N ASP A 607 19.73 -8.68 -0.49
CA ASP A 607 19.89 -8.26 -1.86
C ASP A 607 21.34 -8.48 -2.33
N ASN A 608 21.68 -7.97 -3.54
CA ASN A 608 23.05 -7.94 -3.99
C ASN A 608 23.90 -6.95 -3.16
N PRO A 609 24.96 -7.39 -2.46
CA PRO A 609 25.72 -6.52 -1.56
C PRO A 609 26.39 -5.33 -2.26
N GLU A 610 26.83 -5.49 -3.52
CA GLU A 610 27.45 -4.39 -4.28
C GLU A 610 26.42 -3.29 -4.62
N ALA A 611 25.17 -3.70 -4.90
CA ALA A 611 24.08 -2.76 -5.12
C ALA A 611 23.73 -2.00 -3.82
N ALA A 612 23.65 -2.68 -2.68
CA ALA A 612 23.42 -2.04 -1.39
C ALA A 612 24.52 -1.03 -1.02
N ASP A 613 25.80 -1.37 -1.26
CA ASP A 613 26.92 -0.46 -1.03
C ASP A 613 26.87 0.76 -1.98
N ALA A 614 26.50 0.56 -3.24
CA ALA A 614 26.37 1.62 -4.23
C ALA A 614 25.21 2.59 -3.88
N GLU A 615 24.06 2.05 -3.42
CA GLU A 615 22.93 2.88 -2.98
C GLU A 615 23.28 3.76 -1.79
N ARG A 616 23.92 3.19 -0.76
CA ARG A 616 24.40 3.96 0.38
C ARG A 616 25.37 5.06 -0.05
N ALA A 617 26.32 4.75 -0.92
CA ALA A 617 27.29 5.72 -1.40
C ALA A 617 26.62 6.87 -2.18
N ALA A 618 25.63 6.57 -3.00
CA ALA A 618 24.89 7.58 -3.75
C ALA A 618 23.97 8.45 -2.85
N ALA A 619 23.27 7.82 -1.90
CA ALA A 619 22.34 8.50 -1.02
C ALA A 619 23.02 9.44 -0.01
N ARG A 620 24.21 9.09 0.47
CA ARG A 620 24.98 9.92 1.40
C ARG A 620 25.72 11.10 0.78
N ASP A 621 25.73 11.22 -0.54
CA ASP A 621 26.41 12.34 -1.23
C ASP A 621 25.57 13.61 -1.13
N PHE A 622 25.90 14.46 -0.16
CA PHE A 622 25.24 15.76 0.06
C PHE A 622 25.23 16.66 -1.18
N ALA A 623 26.21 16.52 -2.06
CA ALA A 623 26.31 17.32 -3.28
C ALA A 623 25.52 16.72 -4.47
N ALA A 624 24.95 15.53 -4.32
CA ALA A 624 24.17 14.90 -5.37
C ALA A 624 23.00 15.81 -5.79
N PRO A 625 22.78 16.02 -7.09
CA PRO A 625 21.73 16.94 -7.55
C PRO A 625 20.30 16.37 -7.42
N GLY A 626 20.16 15.09 -7.09
CA GLY A 626 18.88 14.40 -7.09
C GLY A 626 18.24 14.30 -8.49
N LEU A 627 16.96 14.07 -8.54
CA LEU A 627 16.18 14.14 -9.78
C LEU A 627 16.23 15.57 -10.32
N LYS A 628 16.74 15.74 -11.55
CA LYS A 628 16.85 17.06 -12.19
C LYS A 628 16.22 17.01 -13.58
N PRO A 629 14.89 17.12 -13.66
CA PRO A 629 14.19 17.06 -14.91
C PRO A 629 14.50 18.27 -15.79
N ARG A 630 14.39 18.06 -17.09
CA ARG A 630 14.55 19.09 -18.12
C ARG A 630 13.58 18.83 -19.25
N LEU A 631 12.79 19.82 -19.60
CA LEU A 631 11.89 19.75 -20.76
C LEU A 631 12.55 20.40 -21.97
N THR A 632 12.31 19.81 -23.14
CA THR A 632 12.69 20.33 -24.45
C THR A 632 11.48 20.75 -25.28
N PHE A 633 10.28 20.59 -24.71
CA PHE A 633 9.01 20.93 -25.31
C PHE A 633 8.10 21.59 -24.27
N ASP A 634 7.04 22.26 -24.72
CA ASP A 634 6.02 22.81 -23.82
C ASP A 634 5.12 21.67 -23.29
N PRO A 635 5.11 21.35 -22.00
CA PRO A 635 4.26 20.30 -21.45
C PRO A 635 2.77 20.65 -21.46
N ALA A 636 2.39 21.92 -21.58
CA ALA A 636 1.01 22.36 -21.69
C ALA A 636 0.44 22.20 -23.11
N GLU A 637 1.32 22.05 -24.12
CA GLU A 637 0.89 21.87 -25.50
C GLU A 637 0.17 20.53 -25.72
N ASP A 638 -1.08 20.58 -26.15
CA ASP A 638 -1.80 19.39 -26.59
C ASP A 638 -1.75 19.22 -28.11
N VAL A 639 -0.74 18.51 -28.58
CA VAL A 639 -0.54 18.25 -30.04
C VAL A 639 -1.63 17.36 -30.62
N ALA A 640 -2.38 16.63 -29.80
CA ALA A 640 -3.48 15.78 -30.25
C ALA A 640 -4.81 16.54 -30.37
N ALA A 641 -4.95 17.71 -29.76
CA ALA A 641 -6.20 18.45 -29.69
C ALA A 641 -6.87 18.71 -31.10
N PRO A 642 -6.13 19.07 -32.17
CA PRO A 642 -6.73 19.23 -33.49
C PRO A 642 -7.38 17.95 -34.03
N PHE A 643 -6.80 16.79 -33.68
CA PHE A 643 -7.25 15.48 -34.15
C PHE A 643 -8.37 14.93 -33.27
N VAL A 644 -8.33 15.20 -31.96
CA VAL A 644 -9.41 14.87 -31.02
C VAL A 644 -10.67 15.66 -31.37
N ALA A 645 -10.53 16.92 -31.77
CA ALA A 645 -11.63 17.79 -32.18
C ALA A 645 -12.39 17.28 -33.43
N THR A 646 -11.82 16.38 -34.22
CA THR A 646 -12.51 15.74 -35.33
C THR A 646 -13.61 14.76 -34.91
N GLY A 647 -13.60 14.34 -33.63
CA GLY A 647 -14.50 13.31 -33.10
C GLY A 647 -14.08 11.88 -33.45
N ALA A 648 -13.07 11.68 -34.31
CA ALA A 648 -12.56 10.34 -34.62
C ALA A 648 -11.68 9.81 -33.49
N ARG A 649 -11.99 8.63 -32.97
CA ARG A 649 -11.23 7.94 -31.93
C ARG A 649 -10.70 6.61 -32.51
N PRO A 650 -9.41 6.56 -32.88
CA PRO A 650 -8.80 5.32 -33.35
C PRO A 650 -8.79 4.26 -32.21
N LYS A 651 -9.03 3.00 -32.57
CA LYS A 651 -9.09 1.90 -31.60
C LYS A 651 -7.71 1.41 -31.21
N VAL A 652 -7.48 1.24 -29.90
CA VAL A 652 -6.28 0.62 -29.31
C VAL A 652 -6.69 -0.62 -28.53
N ALA A 653 -6.04 -1.74 -28.83
CA ALA A 653 -6.15 -2.96 -28.01
C ALA A 653 -5.25 -2.83 -26.80
N ILE A 654 -5.83 -2.78 -25.62
CA ILE A 654 -5.13 -2.84 -24.33
C ILE A 654 -4.98 -4.33 -24.00
N LEU A 655 -3.84 -4.87 -24.39
CA LEU A 655 -3.59 -6.30 -24.34
C LEU A 655 -3.12 -6.74 -22.97
N ARG A 656 -3.74 -7.75 -22.43
CA ARG A 656 -3.36 -8.36 -21.16
C ARG A 656 -3.52 -9.88 -21.15
N GLU A 657 -2.85 -10.50 -20.21
CA GLU A 657 -2.92 -11.90 -19.88
C GLU A 657 -3.09 -12.06 -18.37
N GLN A 658 -3.39 -13.22 -17.87
CA GLN A 658 -3.46 -13.55 -16.45
C GLN A 658 -2.18 -13.09 -15.74
N GLY A 659 -2.35 -12.28 -14.66
CA GLY A 659 -1.24 -11.67 -13.90
C GLY A 659 -0.78 -10.29 -14.40
N VAL A 660 -1.33 -9.79 -15.52
CA VAL A 660 -1.14 -8.40 -15.95
C VAL A 660 -2.04 -7.48 -15.11
N ASN A 661 -1.53 -6.34 -14.67
CA ASN A 661 -2.23 -5.42 -13.77
C ASN A 661 -2.21 -3.93 -14.21
N GLY A 662 -1.52 -3.61 -15.32
CA GLY A 662 -1.34 -2.24 -15.82
C GLY A 662 -2.37 -1.79 -16.87
N GLN A 663 -3.48 -2.52 -17.09
CA GLN A 663 -4.39 -2.27 -18.20
C GLN A 663 -5.25 -1.02 -18.01
N ILE A 664 -5.63 -0.67 -16.78
CA ILE A 664 -6.55 0.43 -16.50
C ILE A 664 -5.83 1.77 -16.71
N GLU A 665 -4.67 1.97 -16.12
CA GLU A 665 -3.86 3.16 -16.28
C GLU A 665 -3.35 3.32 -17.73
N MET A 666 -3.06 2.22 -18.42
CA MET A 666 -2.70 2.25 -19.84
C MET A 666 -3.89 2.71 -20.70
N ALA A 667 -5.08 2.17 -20.46
CA ALA A 667 -6.30 2.60 -21.11
C ALA A 667 -6.56 4.09 -20.88
N ASN A 668 -6.47 4.55 -19.62
CA ASN A 668 -6.63 5.98 -19.30
C ASN A 668 -5.63 6.87 -20.06
N ALA A 669 -4.37 6.47 -20.17
CA ALA A 669 -3.35 7.26 -20.88
C ALA A 669 -3.69 7.43 -22.37
N PHE A 670 -4.15 6.36 -23.02
CA PHE A 670 -4.61 6.42 -24.41
C PHE A 670 -5.95 7.18 -24.57
N GLU A 671 -6.91 6.99 -23.66
CA GLU A 671 -8.19 7.72 -23.66
C GLU A 671 -7.96 9.23 -23.58
N ARG A 672 -7.06 9.69 -22.70
CA ARG A 672 -6.65 11.09 -22.57
C ARG A 672 -6.01 11.65 -23.84
N ALA A 673 -5.39 10.79 -24.64
CA ALA A 673 -4.83 11.18 -25.94
C ALA A 673 -5.87 11.13 -27.09
N GLY A 674 -7.12 10.71 -26.83
CA GLY A 674 -8.20 10.69 -27.82
C GLY A 674 -8.32 9.40 -28.60
N PHE A 675 -7.94 8.28 -28.00
CA PHE A 675 -8.22 6.94 -28.55
C PHE A 675 -9.47 6.33 -27.91
N ASP A 676 -10.02 5.29 -28.53
CA ASP A 676 -10.95 4.32 -27.91
C ASP A 676 -10.14 3.11 -27.46
N SER A 677 -10.07 2.89 -26.16
CA SER A 677 -9.33 1.78 -25.57
C SER A 677 -10.24 0.58 -25.36
N PHE A 678 -9.78 -0.58 -25.83
CA PHE A 678 -10.50 -1.85 -25.69
C PHE A 678 -9.69 -2.82 -24.85
N ASP A 679 -10.27 -3.33 -23.78
CA ASP A 679 -9.69 -4.41 -22.98
C ASP A 679 -9.68 -5.70 -23.79
N VAL A 680 -8.49 -6.20 -24.12
CA VAL A 680 -8.29 -7.41 -24.91
C VAL A 680 -7.51 -8.42 -24.08
N HIS A 681 -8.20 -9.44 -23.57
CA HIS A 681 -7.54 -10.54 -22.90
C HIS A 681 -7.04 -11.56 -23.93
N MET A 682 -5.88 -12.20 -23.67
CA MET A 682 -5.34 -13.20 -24.59
C MET A 682 -6.31 -14.35 -24.88
N SER A 683 -7.19 -14.70 -23.94
CA SER A 683 -8.25 -15.70 -24.18
C SER A 683 -9.23 -15.29 -25.26
N ASP A 684 -9.46 -13.97 -25.49
CA ASP A 684 -10.32 -13.47 -26.55
C ASP A 684 -9.69 -13.71 -27.93
N LEU A 685 -8.38 -13.49 -28.03
CA LEU A 685 -7.61 -13.75 -29.25
C LEU A 685 -7.51 -15.27 -29.53
N VAL A 686 -7.27 -16.08 -28.51
CA VAL A 686 -7.19 -17.54 -28.62
C VAL A 686 -8.54 -18.12 -29.09
N ALA A 687 -9.64 -17.61 -28.55
CA ALA A 687 -10.98 -18.07 -28.89
C ALA A 687 -11.52 -17.46 -30.21
N GLY A 688 -10.78 -16.52 -30.82
CA GLY A 688 -11.19 -15.84 -32.03
C GLY A 688 -12.36 -14.87 -31.83
N ARG A 689 -12.65 -14.46 -30.59
CA ARG A 689 -13.68 -13.45 -30.29
C ARG A 689 -13.25 -12.04 -30.72
N VAL A 690 -11.93 -11.79 -30.71
CA VAL A 690 -11.32 -10.53 -31.11
C VAL A 690 -10.21 -10.78 -32.12
N ASP A 691 -10.10 -9.92 -33.14
CA ASP A 691 -9.03 -9.91 -34.13
C ASP A 691 -8.29 -8.56 -34.09
N LEU A 692 -6.95 -8.59 -34.12
CA LEU A 692 -6.10 -7.40 -34.10
C LEU A 692 -6.22 -6.57 -35.39
N ALA A 693 -6.76 -7.09 -36.48
CA ALA A 693 -6.99 -6.33 -37.73
C ALA A 693 -7.88 -5.10 -37.51
N GLY A 694 -8.78 -5.13 -36.55
CA GLY A 694 -9.68 -4.04 -36.20
C GLY A 694 -9.06 -2.86 -35.47
N PHE A 695 -7.81 -2.96 -35.02
CA PHE A 695 -7.14 -1.95 -34.21
C PHE A 695 -6.04 -1.21 -34.95
N ARG A 696 -5.86 0.07 -34.58
CA ARG A 696 -4.74 0.92 -35.07
C ARG A 696 -3.53 0.80 -34.11
N GLY A 697 -3.77 0.58 -32.83
CA GLY A 697 -2.77 0.45 -31.80
C GLY A 697 -2.91 -0.84 -31.02
N LEU A 698 -1.77 -1.32 -30.49
CA LEU A 698 -1.65 -2.42 -29.55
C LEU A 698 -0.80 -1.93 -28.38
N ALA A 699 -1.33 -1.97 -27.16
CA ALA A 699 -0.59 -1.69 -25.94
C ALA A 699 -0.50 -2.96 -25.10
N ALA A 700 0.70 -3.53 -25.00
CA ALA A 700 0.98 -4.67 -24.12
C ALA A 700 1.39 -4.12 -22.75
N CYS A 701 0.60 -4.42 -21.72
CA CYS A 701 0.68 -3.81 -20.41
C CYS A 701 1.69 -4.48 -19.47
N GLY A 702 2.03 -3.77 -18.38
CA GLY A 702 2.84 -4.27 -17.28
C GLY A 702 2.10 -5.25 -16.38
N GLY A 703 2.84 -6.00 -15.58
CA GLY A 703 2.37 -6.99 -14.63
C GLY A 703 3.29 -8.20 -14.55
N PHE A 704 2.74 -9.34 -14.21
CA PHE A 704 3.45 -10.61 -13.99
C PHE A 704 2.73 -11.75 -14.71
N SER A 705 2.76 -11.74 -16.06
CA SER A 705 2.04 -12.73 -16.85
C SER A 705 2.44 -14.15 -16.47
N TYR A 706 1.43 -14.96 -16.09
CA TYR A 706 1.63 -16.33 -15.58
C TYR A 706 2.54 -16.39 -14.32
N GLY A 707 2.55 -15.35 -13.50
CA GLY A 707 3.43 -15.26 -12.32
C GLY A 707 4.92 -15.28 -12.64
N ASP A 708 5.30 -14.97 -13.89
CA ASP A 708 6.67 -15.01 -14.42
C ASP A 708 7.40 -16.37 -14.26
N VAL A 709 6.65 -17.46 -14.08
CA VAL A 709 7.19 -18.82 -13.79
C VAL A 709 8.22 -19.27 -14.83
N LEU A 710 8.05 -18.91 -16.10
CA LEU A 710 8.98 -19.24 -17.19
C LEU A 710 10.00 -18.13 -17.48
N GLY A 711 10.06 -17.09 -16.64
CA GLY A 711 10.76 -15.82 -16.87
C GLY A 711 9.80 -14.75 -17.37
N ALA A 712 10.09 -13.52 -17.03
CA ALA A 712 9.20 -12.39 -17.23
C ALA A 712 8.83 -12.18 -18.72
N GLY A 713 7.53 -12.12 -18.96
CA GLY A 713 6.95 -12.02 -20.31
C GLY A 713 7.12 -13.24 -21.20
N ARG A 714 7.89 -14.25 -20.78
CA ARG A 714 8.22 -15.41 -21.63
C ARG A 714 7.04 -16.31 -21.87
N GLY A 715 6.27 -16.63 -20.82
CA GLY A 715 5.05 -17.44 -20.95
C GLY A 715 4.05 -16.79 -21.91
N TRP A 716 3.92 -15.48 -21.83
CA TRP A 716 3.03 -14.70 -22.71
C TRP A 716 3.52 -14.73 -24.16
N ALA A 717 4.80 -14.44 -24.42
CA ALA A 717 5.39 -14.54 -25.75
C ALA A 717 5.26 -15.95 -26.35
N THR A 718 5.57 -16.99 -25.57
CA THR A 718 5.42 -18.40 -25.98
C THR A 718 3.98 -18.70 -26.37
N SER A 719 2.98 -18.19 -25.64
CA SER A 719 1.58 -18.42 -25.97
C SER A 719 1.17 -17.84 -27.32
N VAL A 720 1.86 -16.80 -27.78
CA VAL A 720 1.69 -16.23 -29.14
C VAL A 720 2.46 -17.04 -30.18
N LEU A 721 3.74 -17.35 -29.94
CA LEU A 721 4.63 -17.96 -30.94
C LEU A 721 4.26 -19.42 -31.26
N GLU A 722 3.86 -20.18 -30.24
CA GLU A 722 3.56 -21.61 -30.38
C GLU A 722 2.13 -21.87 -30.91
N ARG A 723 1.29 -20.85 -31.03
CA ARG A 723 -0.02 -20.95 -31.67
C ARG A 723 0.01 -20.35 -33.08
N PRO A 724 -0.01 -21.16 -34.16
CA PRO A 724 0.13 -20.65 -35.53
C PRO A 724 -0.86 -19.51 -35.89
N ALA A 725 -2.10 -19.63 -35.43
CA ALA A 725 -3.13 -18.60 -35.67
C ALA A 725 -2.78 -17.25 -35.01
N LEU A 726 -2.34 -17.29 -33.73
CA LEU A 726 -1.92 -16.07 -33.02
C LEU A 726 -0.66 -15.49 -33.62
N ARG A 727 0.34 -16.34 -33.89
CA ARG A 727 1.60 -15.91 -34.53
C ARG A 727 1.30 -15.18 -35.85
N ALA A 728 0.43 -15.73 -36.69
CA ALA A 728 0.02 -15.12 -37.95
C ALA A 728 -0.71 -13.78 -37.74
N MET A 729 -1.63 -13.72 -36.75
CA MET A 729 -2.38 -12.52 -36.41
C MET A 729 -1.45 -11.40 -35.95
N PHE A 730 -0.54 -11.66 -35.02
CA PHE A 730 0.44 -10.69 -34.52
C PHE A 730 1.42 -10.25 -35.63
N ALA A 731 1.95 -11.20 -36.41
CA ALA A 731 2.82 -10.88 -37.54
C ALA A 731 2.13 -9.99 -38.56
N ALA A 732 0.87 -10.29 -38.92
CA ALA A 732 0.06 -9.47 -39.81
C ALA A 732 -0.17 -8.06 -39.25
N PHE A 733 -0.43 -7.94 -37.95
CA PHE A 733 -0.58 -6.63 -37.29
C PHE A 733 0.70 -5.81 -37.37
N PHE A 734 1.85 -6.38 -37.00
CA PHE A 734 3.14 -5.68 -37.05
C PHE A 734 3.61 -5.34 -38.47
N ALA A 735 3.22 -6.11 -39.47
CA ALA A 735 3.57 -5.84 -40.85
C ALA A 735 2.81 -4.66 -41.46
N ARG A 736 1.68 -4.23 -40.89
CA ARG A 736 0.89 -3.10 -41.36
C ARG A 736 1.65 -1.79 -41.17
N SER A 737 1.66 -0.90 -42.16
CA SER A 737 2.28 0.42 -42.08
C SER A 737 1.43 1.45 -41.33
N ASP A 738 0.16 1.11 -41.05
CA ASP A 738 -0.85 1.99 -40.44
C ASP A 738 -1.20 1.55 -38.99
N SER A 739 -0.40 0.67 -38.40
CA SER A 739 -0.51 0.22 -37.00
C SER A 739 0.72 0.55 -36.20
N PHE A 740 0.53 0.70 -34.88
CA PHE A 740 1.62 0.92 -33.92
C PHE A 740 1.49 -0.03 -32.73
N ALA A 741 2.58 -0.24 -32.00
CA ALA A 741 2.54 -0.96 -30.76
C ALA A 741 3.43 -0.31 -29.68
N LEU A 742 2.96 -0.44 -28.44
CA LEU A 742 3.68 -0.04 -27.23
C LEU A 742 3.75 -1.23 -26.26
N GLY A 743 4.94 -1.58 -25.79
CA GLY A 743 5.10 -2.59 -24.73
C GLY A 743 5.75 -1.96 -23.51
N VAL A 744 5.10 -2.09 -22.37
CA VAL A 744 5.58 -1.54 -21.10
C VAL A 744 5.83 -2.66 -20.09
N CYS A 745 6.99 -2.65 -19.43
CA CYS A 745 7.38 -3.59 -18.39
C CYS A 745 7.21 -5.06 -18.85
N ASN A 746 6.25 -5.80 -18.31
CA ASN A 746 5.97 -7.18 -18.77
C ASN A 746 5.59 -7.26 -20.26
N GLY A 747 4.86 -6.26 -20.77
CA GLY A 747 4.59 -6.10 -22.19
C GLY A 747 5.86 -5.82 -23.02
N CYS A 748 6.81 -5.06 -22.48
CA CYS A 748 8.13 -4.86 -23.07
C CYS A 748 8.90 -6.18 -23.17
N GLN A 749 8.93 -6.95 -22.11
CA GLN A 749 9.56 -8.28 -22.05
C GLN A 749 8.94 -9.25 -23.05
N MET A 750 7.61 -9.24 -23.16
CA MET A 750 6.86 -10.07 -24.11
C MET A 750 7.19 -9.68 -25.56
N LEU A 751 7.03 -8.37 -25.93
CA LEU A 751 7.30 -7.91 -27.30
C LEU A 751 8.76 -8.10 -27.70
N SER A 752 9.70 -7.92 -26.77
CA SER A 752 11.12 -8.21 -27.01
C SER A 752 11.37 -9.65 -27.46
N GLN A 753 10.62 -10.59 -26.93
CA GLN A 753 10.72 -12.01 -27.31
C GLN A 753 9.97 -12.33 -28.60
N LEU A 754 9.08 -11.47 -29.06
CA LEU A 754 8.44 -11.55 -30.37
C LEU A 754 9.26 -10.93 -31.51
N LYS A 755 10.52 -10.50 -31.27
CA LYS A 755 11.35 -9.77 -32.22
C LYS A 755 11.43 -10.39 -33.62
N GLU A 756 11.34 -11.72 -33.73
CA GLU A 756 11.36 -12.43 -35.02
C GLU A 756 10.14 -12.16 -35.92
N ILE A 757 9.01 -11.70 -35.35
CA ILE A 757 7.79 -11.36 -36.09
C ILE A 757 7.51 -9.85 -36.10
N ILE A 758 8.38 -9.05 -35.50
CA ILE A 758 8.28 -7.58 -35.46
C ILE A 758 9.32 -6.99 -36.43
N PRO A 759 8.92 -6.43 -37.56
CA PRO A 759 9.87 -5.86 -38.52
C PRO A 759 10.73 -4.76 -37.91
N GLY A 760 12.06 -4.87 -38.03
CA GLY A 760 13.02 -3.90 -37.52
C GLY A 760 13.34 -3.99 -36.03
N ALA A 761 13.02 -5.10 -35.39
CA ALA A 761 13.31 -5.40 -33.98
C ALA A 761 14.53 -6.31 -33.78
N ASP A 762 15.29 -6.63 -34.84
CA ASP A 762 16.36 -7.64 -34.83
C ASP A 762 17.43 -7.42 -33.72
N GLY A 763 17.69 -6.16 -33.36
CA GLY A 763 18.66 -5.80 -32.33
C GLY A 763 18.12 -5.75 -30.90
N TRP A 764 16.89 -6.19 -30.65
CA TRP A 764 16.31 -6.12 -29.30
C TRP A 764 16.90 -7.16 -28.35
N PRO A 765 17.19 -6.76 -27.06
CA PRO A 765 17.72 -7.65 -26.05
C PRO A 765 16.68 -8.59 -25.49
N ARG A 766 17.06 -9.51 -24.64
CA ARG A 766 16.20 -10.10 -23.62
C ARG A 766 16.23 -9.22 -22.38
N PHE A 767 15.14 -9.21 -21.62
CA PHE A 767 15.11 -8.60 -20.30
C PHE A 767 15.23 -9.70 -19.25
N VAL A 768 16.14 -9.52 -18.31
CA VAL A 768 16.50 -10.52 -17.31
C VAL A 768 16.55 -9.89 -15.93
N ARG A 769 16.75 -10.69 -14.89
CA ARG A 769 16.77 -10.27 -13.49
C ARG A 769 17.64 -9.05 -13.26
N ASN A 770 17.14 -8.10 -12.47
CA ASN A 770 17.85 -6.90 -12.07
C ASN A 770 19.18 -7.25 -11.41
N ARG A 771 20.16 -6.33 -11.51
CA ARG A 771 21.47 -6.54 -10.87
C ARG A 771 21.37 -6.53 -9.33
N SER A 772 20.43 -5.80 -8.76
CA SER A 772 20.13 -5.81 -7.33
C SER A 772 19.60 -7.13 -6.80
N GLU A 773 19.14 -8.01 -7.70
CA GLU A 773 18.48 -9.28 -7.40
C GLU A 773 17.13 -9.14 -6.68
N GLN A 774 16.58 -7.92 -6.71
CA GLN A 774 15.29 -7.57 -6.14
C GLN A 774 14.34 -6.95 -7.17
N PHE A 775 13.06 -6.90 -6.80
CA PHE A 775 12.10 -6.01 -7.42
C PHE A 775 12.47 -4.56 -7.09
N GLU A 776 12.48 -3.71 -8.11
CA GLU A 776 12.80 -2.30 -7.98
C GLU A 776 11.55 -1.46 -8.18
N ALA A 777 11.12 -0.77 -7.12
CA ALA A 777 10.04 0.19 -7.14
C ALA A 777 10.61 1.58 -6.78
N ARG A 778 10.88 2.39 -7.81
CA ARG A 778 11.57 3.67 -7.68
C ARG A 778 11.03 4.71 -8.66
N THR A 779 11.27 5.98 -8.37
CA THR A 779 11.22 7.04 -9.38
C THR A 779 12.62 7.26 -9.92
N ALA A 780 12.82 7.02 -11.22
CA ALA A 780 14.10 7.21 -11.90
C ALA A 780 14.02 8.33 -12.94
N LEU A 781 15.16 8.93 -13.28
CA LEU A 781 15.24 9.96 -14.31
C LEU A 781 15.60 9.31 -15.67
N LEU A 782 14.75 9.54 -16.69
CA LEU A 782 14.99 9.08 -18.05
C LEU A 782 15.36 10.24 -18.96
N GLU A 783 16.28 10.01 -19.89
CA GLU A 783 16.50 10.85 -21.06
C GLU A 783 15.84 10.24 -22.29
N VAL A 784 15.11 11.07 -23.04
CA VAL A 784 14.58 10.72 -24.35
C VAL A 784 15.72 10.86 -25.36
N VAL A 785 16.17 9.75 -25.91
CA VAL A 785 17.23 9.70 -26.92
C VAL A 785 16.65 9.95 -28.31
N GLU A 786 17.39 10.65 -29.16
CA GLU A 786 17.00 10.82 -30.58
C GLU A 786 16.81 9.45 -31.25
N SER A 787 15.59 9.21 -31.74
CA SER A 787 15.21 7.92 -32.30
C SER A 787 14.03 8.08 -33.27
N PRO A 788 13.76 7.09 -34.14
CA PRO A 788 12.59 7.11 -35.00
C PRO A 788 11.26 6.90 -34.31
N SER A 789 11.21 6.68 -32.97
CA SER A 789 9.99 6.38 -32.23
C SER A 789 8.89 7.42 -32.48
N ILE A 790 7.74 6.96 -32.95
CA ILE A 790 6.56 7.79 -33.14
C ILE A 790 6.03 8.37 -31.83
N PHE A 791 6.27 7.68 -30.72
CA PHE A 791 5.82 8.08 -29.39
C PHE A 791 6.65 9.24 -28.80
N LEU A 792 7.94 9.29 -29.11
CA LEU A 792 8.88 10.20 -28.45
C LEU A 792 9.26 11.41 -29.32
N ARG A 793 8.60 11.58 -30.46
CA ARG A 793 8.86 12.65 -31.40
C ARG A 793 8.66 14.03 -30.76
N GLY A 794 9.67 14.90 -30.89
CA GLY A 794 9.68 16.25 -30.33
C GLY A 794 9.94 16.29 -28.83
N MET A 795 10.36 15.17 -28.23
CA MET A 795 10.76 15.07 -26.83
C MET A 795 12.27 14.82 -26.68
N GLU A 796 13.03 14.80 -27.77
CA GLU A 796 14.43 14.44 -27.79
C GLU A 796 15.25 15.36 -26.86
N GLY A 797 16.10 14.78 -26.02
CA GLY A 797 16.89 15.46 -24.99
C GLY A 797 16.13 15.89 -23.76
N ALA A 798 14.81 15.62 -23.66
CA ALA A 798 14.06 15.81 -22.44
C ALA A 798 14.48 14.78 -21.38
N ARG A 799 14.49 15.21 -20.11
CA ARG A 799 14.76 14.36 -18.96
C ARG A 799 13.55 14.38 -18.03
N LEU A 800 12.98 13.24 -17.81
CA LEU A 800 11.69 13.10 -17.12
C LEU A 800 11.76 12.06 -16.01
N PRO A 801 11.24 12.34 -14.81
CA PRO A 801 11.06 11.32 -13.79
C PRO A 801 9.95 10.35 -14.24
N VAL A 802 10.11 9.08 -13.87
CA VAL A 802 9.16 8.02 -14.23
C VAL A 802 9.12 6.94 -13.17
N ALA A 803 7.97 6.29 -13.01
CA ALA A 803 7.83 5.13 -12.14
C ALA A 803 8.54 3.91 -12.74
N VAL A 804 9.35 3.25 -11.94
CA VAL A 804 9.99 1.95 -12.20
C VAL A 804 9.37 0.92 -11.27
N ALA A 805 8.95 -0.24 -11.79
CA ALA A 805 8.34 -1.31 -11.01
C ALA A 805 8.56 -2.65 -11.70
N HIS A 806 9.75 -3.28 -11.51
CA HIS A 806 10.07 -4.55 -12.16
C HIS A 806 11.20 -5.32 -11.45
N GLY A 807 11.12 -6.66 -11.49
CA GLY A 807 12.17 -7.57 -11.01
C GLY A 807 13.15 -8.02 -12.11
N GLU A 808 12.70 -8.01 -13.38
CA GLU A 808 13.48 -8.47 -14.54
C GLU A 808 13.54 -7.39 -15.62
N GLY A 809 14.24 -6.28 -15.34
CA GLY A 809 14.32 -5.14 -16.25
C GLY A 809 15.65 -4.94 -16.95
N ARG A 810 16.66 -5.75 -16.65
CA ARG A 810 18.00 -5.60 -17.20
C ARG A 810 18.09 -6.08 -18.63
N ALA A 811 18.44 -5.16 -19.55
CA ALA A 811 18.65 -5.48 -20.94
C ALA A 811 19.93 -6.35 -21.11
N GLU A 812 19.78 -7.53 -21.70
CA GLU A 812 20.85 -8.47 -22.03
C GLU A 812 20.87 -8.71 -23.53
N PHE A 813 21.86 -8.14 -24.20
CA PHE A 813 22.07 -8.32 -25.63
C PHE A 813 22.86 -9.61 -25.90
N ALA A 814 22.51 -10.36 -26.93
CA ALA A 814 23.24 -11.58 -27.31
C ALA A 814 24.68 -11.29 -27.79
N SER A 815 24.92 -10.08 -28.29
CA SER A 815 26.26 -9.64 -28.72
C SER A 815 26.38 -8.13 -28.73
N ALA A 816 27.63 -7.61 -28.76
CA ALA A 816 27.92 -6.21 -28.99
C ALA A 816 27.39 -5.70 -30.34
N ILE A 817 27.25 -6.58 -31.33
CA ILE A 817 26.71 -6.24 -32.65
C ILE A 817 25.21 -5.98 -32.52
N GLU A 818 24.47 -6.80 -31.80
CA GLU A 818 23.04 -6.55 -31.51
C GLU A 818 22.85 -5.26 -30.73
N GLN A 819 23.65 -5.02 -29.69
CA GLN A 819 23.60 -3.77 -28.93
C GLN A 819 23.83 -2.55 -29.81
N ALA A 820 24.82 -2.59 -30.71
CA ALA A 820 25.11 -1.50 -31.63
C ALA A 820 24.03 -1.30 -32.70
N ALA A 821 23.29 -2.35 -33.06
CA ALA A 821 22.17 -2.29 -34.02
C ALA A 821 20.86 -1.81 -33.38
N ALA A 822 20.76 -1.88 -32.06
CA ALA A 822 19.56 -1.51 -31.32
C ALA A 822 19.26 -0.02 -31.45
N ARG A 823 17.97 0.30 -31.68
CA ARG A 823 17.50 1.69 -31.73
C ARG A 823 17.05 2.11 -30.33
N VAL A 824 18.01 2.66 -29.56
CA VAL A 824 17.75 3.15 -28.21
C VAL A 824 16.84 4.37 -28.27
N ALA A 825 15.78 4.37 -27.48
CA ALA A 825 14.79 5.46 -27.39
C ALA A 825 14.81 6.15 -26.03
N LEU A 826 15.12 5.39 -24.96
CA LEU A 826 15.15 5.88 -23.57
C LEU A 826 16.35 5.31 -22.83
N ARG A 827 16.94 6.14 -21.96
CA ARG A 827 18.02 5.75 -21.03
C ARG A 827 17.77 6.26 -19.64
N TYR A 828 18.18 5.51 -18.64
CA TYR A 828 18.38 6.03 -17.28
C TYR A 828 19.56 7.01 -17.29
N VAL A 829 19.39 8.15 -16.64
CA VAL A 829 20.42 9.18 -16.50
C VAL A 829 20.54 9.62 -15.04
N ASP A 830 21.72 10.13 -14.69
CA ASP A 830 21.92 10.79 -13.41
C ASP A 830 21.39 12.25 -13.43
N GLY A 831 21.43 12.93 -12.28
CA GLY A 831 20.97 14.31 -12.18
C GLY A 831 21.82 15.32 -12.98
N HIS A 832 22.99 14.92 -13.50
CA HIS A 832 23.80 15.71 -14.43
C HIS A 832 23.43 15.43 -15.89
N GLY A 833 22.63 14.38 -16.15
CA GLY A 833 22.19 13.94 -17.46
C GLY A 833 23.21 13.07 -18.19
N GLN A 834 24.09 12.44 -17.44
CA GLN A 834 24.95 11.39 -18.00
C GLN A 834 24.22 10.05 -17.91
N ALA A 835 24.49 9.15 -18.87
CA ALA A 835 23.94 7.81 -18.83
C ALA A 835 24.30 7.13 -17.49
N ALA A 836 23.27 6.72 -16.75
CA ALA A 836 23.46 6.10 -15.45
C ALA A 836 24.02 4.68 -15.61
N THR A 837 25.16 4.42 -15.00
CA THR A 837 25.82 3.10 -15.00
C THR A 837 25.84 2.44 -13.65
N ALA A 838 25.59 3.21 -12.59
CA ALA A 838 25.60 2.76 -11.20
C ALA A 838 24.18 2.68 -10.62
N TYR A 839 23.99 1.73 -9.73
CA TYR A 839 22.80 1.62 -8.89
C TYR A 839 22.83 2.73 -7.81
N PRO A 840 21.70 3.31 -7.41
CA PRO A 840 20.33 3.01 -7.83
C PRO A 840 19.83 3.83 -9.03
N LEU A 841 20.63 4.73 -9.57
CA LEU A 841 20.25 5.59 -10.71
C LEU A 841 19.99 4.80 -11.99
N ASN A 842 20.62 3.64 -12.12
CA ASN A 842 20.28 2.59 -13.08
C ASN A 842 19.74 1.38 -12.31
N PRO A 843 18.44 1.35 -12.01
CA PRO A 843 17.86 0.41 -11.05
C PRO A 843 17.98 -1.05 -11.48
N ASN A 844 17.99 -1.34 -12.79
CA ASN A 844 18.05 -2.71 -13.29
C ASN A 844 19.47 -3.16 -13.70
N GLY A 845 20.42 -2.22 -13.82
CA GLY A 845 21.79 -2.52 -14.23
C GLY A 845 21.96 -2.76 -15.73
N SER A 846 21.10 -2.23 -16.58
CA SER A 846 21.20 -2.30 -18.03
C SER A 846 22.45 -1.59 -18.56
N PRO A 847 23.11 -2.12 -19.59
CA PRO A 847 24.28 -1.47 -20.19
C PRO A 847 23.91 -0.06 -20.68
N GLU A 848 24.77 0.93 -20.39
CA GLU A 848 24.57 2.34 -20.76
C GLU A 848 23.23 2.94 -20.33
N GLY A 849 22.57 2.38 -19.33
CA GLY A 849 21.25 2.82 -18.86
C GLY A 849 20.11 2.52 -19.83
N ILE A 850 20.30 1.68 -20.84
CA ILE A 850 19.28 1.39 -21.86
C ILE A 850 18.04 0.79 -21.21
N THR A 851 16.87 1.44 -21.41
CA THR A 851 15.61 1.00 -20.83
C THR A 851 14.42 1.13 -21.75
N GLY A 852 14.59 1.73 -22.93
CA GLY A 852 13.58 1.79 -23.98
C GLY A 852 14.21 1.69 -25.36
N LEU A 853 13.53 0.95 -26.26
CA LEU A 853 13.96 0.66 -27.62
C LEU A 853 12.80 0.84 -28.59
N THR A 854 13.13 1.05 -29.87
CA THR A 854 12.11 1.14 -30.91
C THR A 854 12.56 0.37 -32.17
N THR A 855 11.63 0.09 -33.07
CA THR A 855 11.90 -0.49 -34.39
C THR A 855 12.59 0.53 -35.31
N THR A 856 13.15 0.05 -36.39
CA THR A 856 13.82 0.93 -37.41
C THR A 856 12.89 1.94 -38.05
N ASP A 857 11.59 1.65 -38.11
CA ASP A 857 10.55 2.56 -38.60
C ASP A 857 9.82 3.34 -37.48
N GLY A 858 10.16 3.06 -36.21
CA GLY A 858 9.66 3.78 -35.06
C GLY A 858 8.25 3.47 -34.60
N ARG A 859 7.54 2.56 -35.28
CA ARG A 859 6.11 2.25 -34.97
C ARG A 859 5.92 1.37 -33.75
N VAL A 860 6.88 0.54 -33.40
CA VAL A 860 6.82 -0.29 -32.21
C VAL A 860 7.88 0.18 -31.24
N THR A 861 7.44 0.55 -30.03
CA THR A 861 8.34 1.00 -28.96
C THR A 861 8.12 0.13 -27.73
N ILE A 862 9.22 -0.28 -27.08
CA ILE A 862 9.20 -1.04 -25.84
C ILE A 862 10.00 -0.32 -24.77
N LEU A 863 9.54 -0.34 -23.53
CA LEU A 863 10.22 0.28 -22.39
C LEU A 863 9.90 -0.43 -21.08
N MET A 864 10.84 -0.43 -20.17
CA MET A 864 10.66 -1.06 -18.86
C MET A 864 9.93 -0.17 -17.83
N PRO A 865 10.21 1.15 -17.75
CA PRO A 865 9.46 2.06 -16.86
C PRO A 865 8.02 2.31 -17.31
N HIS A 866 7.22 2.95 -16.42
CA HIS A 866 5.77 3.09 -16.54
C HIS A 866 5.32 4.55 -16.71
N PRO A 867 5.43 5.17 -17.89
CA PRO A 867 4.89 6.52 -18.12
C PRO A 867 3.36 6.59 -17.98
N GLU A 868 2.63 5.51 -18.24
CA GLU A 868 1.18 5.40 -18.11
C GLU A 868 0.70 5.51 -16.65
N ARG A 869 1.55 5.25 -15.67
CA ARG A 869 1.24 5.38 -14.25
C ARG A 869 1.39 6.81 -13.73
N THR A 870 1.98 7.67 -14.52
CA THR A 870 2.21 9.07 -14.17
C THR A 870 1.59 10.03 -15.20
N PRO A 871 0.30 9.88 -15.55
CA PRO A 871 -0.38 10.74 -16.52
C PRO A 871 -0.64 12.16 -15.99
N ARG A 872 -0.57 12.35 -14.69
CA ARG A 872 -0.68 13.63 -14.00
C ARG A 872 0.58 13.90 -13.20
N THR A 873 0.97 15.16 -13.09
CA THR A 873 2.11 15.59 -12.26
C THR A 873 1.94 15.14 -10.80
N LEU A 874 0.71 15.14 -10.31
CA LEU A 874 0.34 14.65 -8.97
C LEU A 874 0.64 13.17 -8.72
N ASN A 875 0.80 12.36 -9.77
CA ASN A 875 1.15 10.93 -9.62
C ASN A 875 2.67 10.68 -9.46
N LEU A 876 3.48 11.72 -9.55
CA LEU A 876 4.91 11.64 -9.27
C LEU A 876 5.16 11.88 -7.78
N SER A 877 6.06 11.14 -7.17
CA SER A 877 6.49 11.34 -5.78
C SER A 877 7.06 12.75 -5.56
N TRP A 878 7.67 13.28 -6.60
CA TRP A 878 8.16 14.65 -6.67
C TRP A 878 8.21 15.13 -8.13
N ALA A 879 7.87 16.41 -8.33
CA ALA A 879 8.01 17.13 -9.61
C ALA A 879 8.30 18.62 -9.35
N PRO A 880 8.87 19.36 -10.33
CA PRO A 880 8.97 20.80 -10.24
C PRO A 880 7.60 21.47 -10.05
N ALA A 881 7.55 22.50 -9.23
CA ALA A 881 6.29 23.20 -8.90
C ALA A 881 5.66 23.94 -10.09
N ASP A 882 6.43 24.24 -11.12
CA ASP A 882 5.97 24.93 -12.34
C ASP A 882 5.41 24.00 -13.41
N TRP A 883 5.35 22.68 -13.15
CA TRP A 883 4.77 21.73 -14.08
C TRP A 883 3.24 21.81 -14.09
N PRO A 884 2.59 21.67 -15.27
CA PRO A 884 1.14 21.64 -15.35
C PRO A 884 0.56 20.41 -14.68
N ALA A 885 -0.75 20.39 -14.43
CA ALA A 885 -1.45 19.26 -13.84
C ALA A 885 -1.33 17.97 -14.67
N GLY A 886 -1.31 18.06 -15.99
CA GLY A 886 -0.99 16.95 -16.89
C GLY A 886 0.51 16.72 -16.94
N SER A 887 0.94 15.48 -16.69
CA SER A 887 2.35 15.12 -16.73
C SER A 887 2.92 15.27 -18.15
N PRO A 888 4.20 15.67 -18.29
CA PRO A 888 4.88 15.71 -19.59
C PRO A 888 4.88 14.37 -20.34
N TRP A 889 4.70 13.24 -19.65
CA TRP A 889 4.57 11.92 -20.29
C TRP A 889 3.32 11.74 -21.14
N LEU A 890 2.28 12.55 -20.95
CA LEU A 890 1.10 12.53 -21.85
C LEU A 890 1.46 12.85 -23.29
N ARG A 891 2.53 13.61 -23.53
CA ARG A 891 3.04 13.89 -24.88
C ARG A 891 3.31 12.62 -25.67
N MET A 892 3.81 11.57 -25.03
CA MET A 892 4.10 10.27 -25.63
C MET A 892 2.83 9.66 -26.27
N PHE A 893 1.72 9.63 -25.55
CA PHE A 893 0.44 9.09 -26.04
C PHE A 893 -0.21 10.01 -27.08
N ARG A 894 -0.10 11.32 -26.89
CA ARG A 894 -0.57 12.33 -27.86
C ARG A 894 0.18 12.24 -29.19
N ASN A 895 1.48 11.95 -29.17
CA ASN A 895 2.28 11.74 -30.38
C ASN A 895 1.78 10.53 -31.19
N ALA A 896 1.41 9.43 -30.55
CA ALA A 896 0.79 8.29 -31.21
C ALA A 896 -0.54 8.69 -31.86
N ARG A 897 -1.35 9.54 -31.19
CA ARG A 897 -2.60 10.05 -31.76
C ARG A 897 -2.37 10.91 -33.00
N VAL A 898 -1.36 11.77 -32.98
CA VAL A 898 -0.95 12.58 -34.14
C VAL A 898 -0.51 11.69 -35.29
N TRP A 899 0.23 10.61 -34.99
CA TRP A 899 0.74 9.72 -36.04
C TRP A 899 -0.34 8.93 -36.78
N VAL A 900 -1.42 8.52 -36.09
CA VAL A 900 -2.53 7.76 -36.72
C VAL A 900 -3.56 8.64 -37.44
N ALA A 901 -3.41 9.96 -37.41
CA ALA A 901 -4.40 10.92 -37.92
C ALA A 901 -4.45 11.01 -39.47
#